data_3540fd4215da5199b16bbc012e869b6e
#
_entry.id   3540fd4215da5199b16bbc012e869b6e
#
_cell.length_a   1.000
_cell.length_b   1.000
_cell.length_c   1.000
_cell.angle_alpha   90.00
_cell.angle_beta   90.00
_cell.angle_gamma   90.00
#
_symmetry.space_group_name_H-M   'P 1'
#
loop_
_entity.id
_entity.type
_entity.pdbx_description
1 polymer ?
#
loop_
_entity_poly.entity_id
_entity_poly.type
_entity_poly.pdbx_seq_one_letter_code
_entity_poly.pdbx_strand_id
1 'polypeptide(L)'
;MNIQRLREARHGYLKMAVAFLPIALLIGCNSAPTGTAPGLAGGQALTPGITNYPMAYVKQPVLTKNTNKKNKAATPDDIDVRDLITSITGSDLYVRNTASAATPEVNVTSSLTNGQGAVRDLDVSPDGTKVIFSLRLPLMENLANDDPKQPNWHIYQYDAASKTVTQLTNDDVTAGHDVGAHFLPDGRIIFASTRQLATQAILIDEGRPQYQAVTTDQQQAIFLLHVMNSDGTGMHQISFNTNHDFAPSILVNGQAVFSRWDTENGGEISLYITNPDGTAEQLYYGANSHATGSNIAGTSNNVIQFLNARQRADGQLLAIARPFLGTQLGGDIVVINAQNFVDIDQPSSPTSTVKGPGQMSATSLGVTTDANLPSPGGRFYSMYPLYDGTNRMLVSWAPCLIQGAGGTTEVCSNSNTTGANVVVAPPQYTVWIYDFDAGTLMPLLSAEQGTEIVEPVILQARKPVPAFIPDSSPSNAAQQTLVNNGVGILNISSVYDFDGVDTAKPDIATQANPGQASFYTRPARFVRIEKAVEIPPKTVRKLDQNDFGPAGMGMREILGYAPVQPDGSVSIQVPAQVPFTIDVLDGNARRITAQHTSWMSLQPGETKSCNGCHTTGNVTDPSHGRNGLTAAVNKGAPTTGSPFPGTYSALFANAGETMAQTLSRISCETGSALANLAEPYTQPCSQILTTDVIYPPVWTNSVTTPQPDASIDLYYGVSVVNGASTEGIPSTPPMIIGNCVPWSAQCRITIHYANPASNPADLFIQNLWTTARGPVVAGVATQTCTNCHNPVSLANQVQVPAGQIDLTSSASTVDPTIVTSYEDVLFQHDELTLNMGVLQDLTVTDPGPPPTQVPVMLAAPMAAGDAAASTAFLRMFDGTFHDPVLDHTGFLTSGELRLISEWLDIGGQYYNDPFVAPVAN
;
A
#
# COMPACT_ATOMS: atom_id res chain seq x y z
N MET A 1 -4.87 -7.01 -24.79
CA MET A 1 -4.14 -5.92 -25.45
C MET A 1 -3.21 -5.30 -24.41
N ASN A 2 -1.94 -5.13 -24.69
CA ASN A 2 -0.85 -5.07 -23.72
C ASN A 2 -0.90 -3.85 -22.77
N ILE A 3 -0.82 -4.10 -21.46
CA ILE A 3 -0.65 -3.12 -20.35
C ILE A 3 0.50 -2.11 -20.58
N GLN A 4 1.43 -2.41 -21.47
CA GLN A 4 2.53 -1.51 -21.84
C GLN A 4 2.10 -0.22 -22.57
N ARG A 5 0.95 -0.18 -23.21
CA ARG A 5 0.50 1.03 -23.93
C ARG A 5 -0.15 2.09 -23.04
N LEU A 6 -0.64 1.71 -21.86
CA LEU A 6 -1.23 2.67 -20.92
C LEU A 6 -0.19 3.43 -20.09
N ARG A 7 1.04 2.91 -19.98
CA ARG A 7 2.14 3.63 -19.29
C ARG A 7 2.76 4.76 -20.10
N GLU A 8 2.70 4.71 -21.43
CA GLU A 8 3.31 5.75 -22.28
C GLU A 8 2.47 7.04 -22.37
N ALA A 9 1.18 6.98 -22.07
CA ALA A 9 0.30 8.15 -22.11
C ALA A 9 0.42 9.11 -20.91
N ARG A 10 1.01 8.67 -19.78
CA ARG A 10 1.18 9.52 -18.58
C ARG A 10 2.42 10.43 -18.56
N HIS A 11 3.34 10.31 -19.52
CA HIS A 11 4.60 11.08 -19.53
C HIS A 11 4.61 12.25 -20.52
N GLY A 12 3.47 12.66 -21.06
CA GLY A 12 3.34 13.65 -22.12
C GLY A 12 3.12 15.11 -21.72
N TYR A 13 2.82 15.45 -20.52
CA TYR A 13 2.48 16.83 -20.13
C TYR A 13 3.29 17.32 -18.93
N LEU A 14 4.49 17.80 -19.13
CA LEU A 14 5.05 19.00 -18.53
C LEU A 14 6.43 19.34 -19.11
N LYS A 15 6.45 20.04 -20.24
CA LYS A 15 7.60 20.84 -20.65
C LYS A 15 7.10 22.21 -21.00
N MET A 16 7.14 23.13 -20.04
CA MET A 16 7.21 24.56 -20.35
C MET A 16 8.48 25.13 -19.75
N ALA A 17 9.25 25.70 -20.64
CA ALA A 17 10.56 26.24 -20.44
C ALA A 17 10.58 27.44 -19.49
N VAL A 18 11.58 27.49 -18.62
CA VAL A 18 12.16 28.76 -18.18
C VAL A 18 13.66 28.69 -18.42
N ALA A 19 14.11 29.50 -19.39
CA ALA A 19 15.51 29.83 -19.60
C ALA A 19 15.90 30.91 -18.58
N PHE A 20 17.07 30.81 -17.95
CA PHE A 20 18.00 31.93 -17.78
C PHE A 20 19.32 31.54 -17.13
N LEU A 21 20.33 31.78 -17.86
CA LEU A 21 21.63 32.42 -17.74
C LEU A 21 22.70 31.77 -16.83
N PRO A 22 23.93 31.71 -17.32
CA PRO A 22 25.05 31.06 -16.67
C PRO A 22 25.84 32.01 -15.79
N ILE A 23 26.29 31.54 -14.64
CA ILE A 23 27.45 32.10 -13.95
C ILE A 23 28.52 31.03 -13.90
N ALA A 24 29.62 31.37 -14.50
CA ALA A 24 30.83 30.59 -14.57
C ALA A 24 31.66 30.71 -13.29
N LEU A 25 32.56 29.78 -13.13
CA LEU A 25 33.74 29.65 -12.29
C LEU A 25 33.55 28.93 -10.97
N LEU A 26 34.02 27.66 -10.93
CA LEU A 26 35.37 27.41 -10.39
C LEU A 26 35.82 26.01 -10.79
N ILE A 27 36.95 25.95 -11.42
CA ILE A 27 37.71 24.77 -11.81
C ILE A 27 38.14 24.05 -10.54
N GLY A 28 37.59 22.89 -10.28
CA GLY A 28 38.10 21.87 -9.39
C GLY A 28 38.30 20.61 -10.20
N CYS A 29 39.53 20.31 -10.64
CA CYS A 29 39.89 19.02 -11.19
C CYS A 29 39.65 17.94 -10.11
N ASN A 30 38.52 17.24 -10.20
CA ASN A 30 38.42 15.92 -9.61
C ASN A 30 38.56 14.91 -10.77
N SER A 31 39.74 14.33 -10.83
CA SER A 31 39.96 13.10 -11.58
C SER A 31 38.94 12.07 -11.15
N ALA A 32 38.16 11.58 -12.12
CA ALA A 32 37.37 10.39 -11.93
C ALA A 32 38.28 9.30 -11.32
N PRO A 33 37.85 8.59 -10.28
CA PRO A 33 38.64 7.47 -9.80
C PRO A 33 38.69 6.45 -10.93
N THR A 34 39.85 6.26 -11.49
CA THR A 34 40.14 5.08 -12.30
C THR A 34 39.84 3.87 -11.43
N GLY A 35 38.75 3.13 -11.74
CA GLY A 35 38.39 1.93 -11.03
C GLY A 35 39.55 0.92 -11.10
N THR A 36 40.42 0.97 -10.14
CA THR A 36 41.26 -0.16 -9.79
C THR A 36 40.33 -1.23 -9.25
N ALA A 37 40.36 -2.42 -9.84
CA ALA A 37 39.72 -3.58 -9.27
C ALA A 37 40.01 -3.59 -7.76
N PRO A 38 39.01 -3.88 -6.88
CA PRO A 38 39.22 -3.90 -5.45
C PRO A 38 40.42 -4.80 -5.17
N GLY A 39 41.38 -4.26 -4.45
CA GLY A 39 42.57 -5.01 -4.11
C GLY A 39 42.12 -6.23 -3.31
N LEU A 40 42.20 -7.40 -3.93
CA LEU A 40 42.08 -8.66 -3.20
C LEU A 40 43.20 -8.62 -2.17
N ALA A 41 42.85 -8.41 -0.90
CA ALA A 41 43.83 -8.34 0.18
C ALA A 41 44.44 -9.76 0.35
N GLY A 42 45.50 -10.01 -0.38
CA GLY A 42 46.30 -11.21 -0.16
C GLY A 42 46.96 -11.12 1.20
N GLY A 43 46.54 -11.95 2.15
CA GLY A 43 47.32 -12.22 3.36
C GLY A 43 46.92 -11.56 4.65
N GLN A 44 45.76 -10.89 4.79
CA GLN A 44 45.23 -10.58 6.10
C GLN A 44 44.67 -11.83 6.77
N ALA A 45 45.26 -12.24 7.89
CA ALA A 45 44.72 -13.32 8.68
C ALA A 45 43.32 -12.96 9.13
N LEU A 46 42.34 -13.83 8.86
CA LEU A 46 40.99 -13.71 9.41
C LEU A 46 41.12 -13.50 10.92
N THR A 47 40.64 -12.38 11.44
CA THR A 47 40.59 -12.15 12.89
C THR A 47 39.85 -13.33 13.54
N PRO A 48 40.33 -13.88 14.67
CA PRO A 48 39.90 -15.19 15.23
C PRO A 48 38.42 -15.31 15.59
N GLY A 49 37.67 -14.19 15.60
CA GLY A 49 36.29 -14.16 16.07
C GLY A 49 35.32 -15.07 15.32
N ILE A 50 35.29 -15.03 13.97
CA ILE A 50 34.28 -15.77 13.17
C ILE A 50 34.66 -17.25 13.03
N THR A 51 35.92 -17.55 12.84
CA THR A 51 36.39 -18.90 12.50
C THR A 51 36.11 -19.93 13.57
N ASN A 52 35.75 -19.52 14.80
CA ASN A 52 35.47 -20.40 15.91
C ASN A 52 33.98 -20.77 16.06
N TYR A 53 33.10 -20.19 15.28
CA TYR A 53 31.66 -20.43 15.35
C TYR A 53 31.19 -21.31 14.20
N PRO A 54 30.13 -22.13 14.39
CA PRO A 54 29.50 -22.85 13.30
C PRO A 54 28.88 -21.87 12.31
N MET A 55 28.80 -22.29 11.05
CA MET A 55 28.23 -21.52 9.94
C MET A 55 27.19 -22.38 9.22
N ALA A 56 26.09 -21.76 8.83
CA ALA A 56 25.11 -22.37 7.94
C ALA A 56 24.93 -21.51 6.69
N TYR A 57 24.55 -22.14 5.58
CA TYR A 57 24.30 -21.49 4.30
C TYR A 57 23.48 -22.40 3.38
N VAL A 58 22.88 -21.80 2.36
CA VAL A 58 22.21 -22.55 1.30
C VAL A 58 23.21 -22.82 0.16
N LYS A 59 23.28 -24.06 -0.30
CA LYS A 59 23.98 -24.44 -1.52
C LYS A 59 22.96 -24.86 -2.57
N GLN A 60 23.00 -24.20 -3.73
CA GLN A 60 22.02 -24.37 -4.79
C GLN A 60 22.69 -24.46 -6.17
N PRO A 61 22.03 -25.02 -7.19
CA PRO A 61 22.53 -24.98 -8.55
C PRO A 61 22.53 -23.58 -9.13
N VAL A 62 23.54 -23.24 -9.93
CA VAL A 62 23.56 -22.02 -10.73
C VAL A 62 22.44 -22.10 -11.76
N LEU A 63 21.51 -21.15 -11.75
CA LEU A 63 20.44 -21.09 -12.73
C LEU A 63 21.01 -20.67 -14.10
N THR A 64 20.88 -21.55 -15.07
CA THR A 64 21.30 -21.30 -16.45
C THR A 64 20.10 -21.15 -17.36
N LYS A 65 20.23 -20.35 -18.43
CA LYS A 65 19.19 -20.12 -19.41
C LYS A 65 18.75 -21.45 -20.05
N ASN A 66 17.53 -21.90 -19.80
CA ASN A 66 17.00 -23.11 -20.40
C ASN A 66 16.55 -22.82 -21.83
N THR A 67 17.16 -23.47 -22.82
CA THR A 67 16.81 -23.35 -24.24
C THR A 67 15.60 -24.19 -24.67
N ASN A 68 15.05 -25.00 -23.78
CA ASN A 68 13.93 -25.89 -24.07
C ASN A 68 12.58 -25.18 -23.86
N LYS A 69 11.93 -24.73 -24.93
CA LYS A 69 10.67 -23.95 -24.95
C LYS A 69 9.45 -24.64 -24.32
N LYS A 70 9.52 -25.91 -23.92
CA LYS A 70 8.40 -26.67 -23.34
C LYS A 70 8.37 -26.68 -21.80
N ASN A 71 9.53 -26.52 -21.13
CA ASN A 71 9.61 -26.33 -19.70
C ASN A 71 10.28 -24.97 -19.48
N LYS A 72 9.50 -23.90 -19.24
CA LYS A 72 10.01 -22.61 -18.79
C LYS A 72 10.60 -22.78 -17.38
N ALA A 73 11.80 -23.35 -17.27
CA ALA A 73 12.61 -23.07 -16.10
C ALA A 73 12.96 -21.58 -16.18
N ALA A 74 12.57 -20.81 -15.15
CA ALA A 74 12.89 -19.40 -15.07
C ALA A 74 14.41 -19.21 -15.14
N THR A 75 14.87 -18.24 -15.92
CA THR A 75 16.25 -17.77 -15.79
C THR A 75 16.33 -16.85 -14.57
N PRO A 76 17.51 -16.60 -13.98
CA PRO A 76 17.65 -15.67 -12.85
C PRO A 76 17.05 -14.29 -13.14
N ASP A 77 17.01 -13.86 -14.40
CA ASP A 77 16.47 -12.59 -14.81
C ASP A 77 14.94 -12.57 -14.97
N ASP A 78 14.31 -13.73 -15.04
CA ASP A 78 12.85 -13.88 -15.16
C ASP A 78 12.14 -13.99 -13.80
N ILE A 79 12.88 -14.14 -12.69
CA ILE A 79 12.30 -14.27 -11.35
C ILE A 79 12.00 -12.88 -10.79
N ASP A 80 10.70 -12.62 -10.61
CA ASP A 80 10.20 -11.39 -10.00
C ASP A 80 10.36 -11.45 -8.47
N VAL A 81 10.79 -10.37 -7.84
CA VAL A 81 10.92 -10.30 -6.38
C VAL A 81 9.58 -10.43 -5.64
N ARG A 82 8.48 -10.24 -6.35
CA ARG A 82 7.12 -10.42 -5.82
C ARG A 82 6.63 -11.85 -5.89
N ASP A 83 7.30 -12.72 -6.68
CA ASP A 83 6.97 -14.15 -6.77
C ASP A 83 7.61 -14.92 -5.61
N LEU A 84 6.97 -14.83 -4.45
CA LEU A 84 7.46 -15.44 -3.21
C LEU A 84 7.26 -16.96 -3.14
N ILE A 85 6.55 -17.57 -4.09
CA ILE A 85 6.37 -19.04 -4.13
C ILE A 85 7.40 -19.75 -5.01
N THR A 86 8.08 -19.02 -5.90
CA THR A 86 9.11 -19.60 -6.76
C THR A 86 10.22 -20.27 -5.93
N SER A 87 10.68 -21.42 -6.39
CA SER A 87 11.72 -22.22 -5.74
C SER A 87 12.88 -22.48 -6.70
N ILE A 88 14.10 -22.44 -6.17
CA ILE A 88 15.29 -22.94 -6.86
C ILE A 88 15.47 -24.41 -6.45
N THR A 89 14.97 -25.30 -7.31
CA THR A 89 15.02 -26.74 -7.08
C THR A 89 16.46 -27.23 -6.95
N GLY A 90 16.72 -28.09 -5.97
CA GLY A 90 18.05 -28.63 -5.68
C GLY A 90 18.86 -27.77 -4.70
N SER A 91 18.21 -26.84 -3.99
CA SER A 91 18.83 -26.10 -2.89
C SER A 91 18.68 -26.84 -1.56
N ASP A 92 19.75 -26.88 -0.77
CA ASP A 92 19.84 -27.53 0.52
C ASP A 92 20.55 -26.69 1.57
N LEU A 93 20.22 -26.93 2.85
CA LEU A 93 20.94 -26.36 3.99
C LEU A 93 22.21 -27.16 4.29
N TYR A 94 23.32 -26.43 4.28
CA TYR A 94 24.64 -26.98 4.67
C TYR A 94 25.13 -26.29 5.95
N VAL A 95 25.77 -27.06 6.81
CA VAL A 95 26.36 -26.59 8.06
C VAL A 95 27.82 -26.99 8.15
N ARG A 96 28.66 -26.09 8.64
CA ARG A 96 30.04 -26.30 9.03
C ARG A 96 30.23 -26.05 10.51
N ASN A 97 31.00 -26.84 11.21
CA ASN A 97 31.29 -26.65 12.64
C ASN A 97 32.13 -25.38 12.93
N THR A 98 32.79 -24.84 11.92
CA THR A 98 33.50 -23.57 11.98
C THR A 98 33.37 -22.83 10.64
N ALA A 99 33.40 -21.52 10.64
CA ALA A 99 33.36 -20.68 9.44
C ALA A 99 34.71 -20.70 8.70
N SER A 100 35.17 -21.91 8.29
CA SER A 100 36.40 -22.09 7.55
C SER A 100 36.19 -23.07 6.37
N ALA A 101 36.78 -22.73 5.24
CA ALA A 101 36.79 -23.62 4.07
C ALA A 101 37.42 -25.00 4.34
N ALA A 102 38.34 -25.11 5.30
CA ALA A 102 38.98 -26.35 5.69
C ALA A 102 38.08 -27.30 6.52
N THR A 103 36.99 -26.77 7.12
CA THR A 103 36.04 -27.59 7.89
C THR A 103 35.06 -28.27 6.94
N PRO A 104 34.85 -29.59 7.07
CA PRO A 104 33.88 -30.32 6.26
C PRO A 104 32.47 -29.75 6.39
N GLU A 105 31.74 -29.68 5.29
CA GLU A 105 30.32 -29.32 5.27
C GLU A 105 29.45 -30.57 5.42
N VAL A 106 28.27 -30.38 6.00
CA VAL A 106 27.24 -31.41 6.15
C VAL A 106 25.94 -30.92 5.56
N ASN A 107 25.37 -31.63 4.60
CA ASN A 107 24.02 -31.38 4.13
C ASN A 107 23.02 -31.91 5.17
N VAL A 108 22.27 -31.04 5.83
CA VAL A 108 21.35 -31.42 6.92
C VAL A 108 19.90 -31.58 6.45
N THR A 109 19.58 -31.23 5.21
CA THR A 109 18.23 -31.34 4.63
C THR A 109 18.10 -32.40 3.55
N SER A 110 19.19 -33.09 3.17
CA SER A 110 19.20 -34.05 2.06
C SER A 110 18.17 -35.18 2.17
N SER A 111 17.81 -35.59 3.40
CA SER A 111 16.80 -36.63 3.62
C SER A 111 15.35 -36.13 3.37
N LEU A 112 15.13 -34.84 3.39
CA LEU A 112 13.83 -34.20 3.12
C LEU A 112 13.71 -33.81 1.65
N THR A 113 14.74 -33.21 1.12
CA THR A 113 14.76 -32.65 -0.25
C THR A 113 15.04 -33.66 -1.33
N ASN A 114 15.78 -34.76 -1.00
CA ASN A 114 16.29 -35.73 -1.97
C ASN A 114 17.01 -35.04 -3.16
N GLY A 115 17.60 -33.85 -2.94
CA GLY A 115 18.24 -33.05 -4.00
C GLY A 115 17.28 -32.43 -5.02
N GLN A 116 15.97 -32.43 -4.75
CA GLN A 116 14.91 -31.90 -5.62
C GLN A 116 13.99 -30.89 -4.90
N GLY A 117 14.18 -30.72 -3.60
CA GLY A 117 13.48 -29.69 -2.83
C GLY A 117 14.13 -28.31 -2.95
N ALA A 118 13.71 -27.39 -2.12
CA ALA A 118 14.26 -26.04 -2.06
C ALA A 118 14.37 -25.52 -0.62
N VAL A 119 15.44 -24.77 -0.33
CA VAL A 119 15.72 -24.15 0.97
C VAL A 119 16.12 -22.70 0.76
N ARG A 120 15.63 -21.78 1.64
CA ARG A 120 15.98 -20.35 1.67
C ARG A 120 15.61 -19.69 3.00
N ASP A 121 15.88 -18.40 3.13
CA ASP A 121 15.47 -17.49 4.21
C ASP A 121 16.05 -17.89 5.57
N LEU A 122 17.39 -17.95 5.66
CA LEU A 122 18.07 -18.36 6.88
C LEU A 122 18.10 -17.24 7.93
N ASP A 123 17.76 -17.58 9.18
CA ASP A 123 18.03 -16.74 10.34
C ASP A 123 18.54 -17.56 11.53
N VAL A 124 19.23 -16.90 12.47
CA VAL A 124 19.84 -17.54 13.65
C VAL A 124 19.13 -17.04 14.92
N SER A 125 18.88 -17.98 15.84
CA SER A 125 18.32 -17.64 17.15
C SER A 125 19.19 -16.65 17.91
N PRO A 126 18.62 -15.78 18.78
CA PRO A 126 19.38 -14.77 19.50
C PRO A 126 20.54 -15.31 20.34
N ASP A 127 20.44 -16.58 20.80
CA ASP A 127 21.50 -17.31 21.53
C ASP A 127 22.53 -18.00 20.64
N GLY A 128 22.31 -18.03 19.30
CA GLY A 128 23.21 -18.62 18.33
C GLY A 128 23.17 -20.16 18.26
N THR A 129 22.15 -20.80 18.83
CA THR A 129 22.10 -22.28 18.94
C THR A 129 21.26 -22.94 17.83
N LYS A 130 20.41 -22.18 17.15
CA LYS A 130 19.46 -22.70 16.17
C LYS A 130 19.49 -21.90 14.89
N VAL A 131 19.17 -22.58 13.77
CA VAL A 131 18.91 -21.93 12.47
C VAL A 131 17.48 -22.21 12.09
N ILE A 132 16.72 -21.17 11.75
CA ILE A 132 15.39 -21.26 11.16
C ILE A 132 15.47 -20.99 9.67
N PHE A 133 14.65 -21.65 8.88
CA PHE A 133 14.67 -21.53 7.42
C PHE A 133 13.36 -22.00 6.79
N SER A 134 13.11 -21.55 5.56
CA SER A 134 12.01 -22.01 4.73
C SER A 134 12.45 -23.21 3.90
N LEU A 135 11.65 -24.30 3.86
CA LEU A 135 11.89 -25.47 3.04
C LEU A 135 10.63 -25.87 2.28
N ARG A 136 10.79 -26.17 1.01
CA ARG A 136 9.77 -26.76 0.14
C ARG A 136 10.20 -28.15 -0.28
N LEU A 137 9.33 -29.13 -0.07
CA LEU A 137 9.57 -30.50 -0.51
C LEU A 137 9.64 -30.58 -2.05
N PRO A 138 10.19 -31.69 -2.61
CA PRO A 138 10.24 -31.89 -4.05
C PRO A 138 8.90 -31.68 -4.73
N LEU A 139 8.89 -30.89 -5.82
CA LEU A 139 7.69 -30.65 -6.61
C LEU A 139 7.24 -31.94 -7.32
N MET A 140 5.93 -32.09 -7.47
CA MET A 140 5.30 -33.18 -8.20
C MET A 140 5.46 -32.94 -9.71
N GLU A 141 6.16 -33.79 -10.42
CA GLU A 141 6.56 -33.62 -11.83
C GLU A 141 5.38 -33.49 -12.83
N ASN A 142 4.20 -34.01 -12.48
CA ASN A 142 3.02 -34.01 -13.35
C ASN A 142 2.09 -32.80 -13.16
N LEU A 143 2.44 -31.87 -12.25
CA LEU A 143 1.66 -30.68 -11.93
C LEU A 143 2.42 -29.42 -12.33
N ALA A 144 1.70 -28.33 -12.63
CA ALA A 144 2.31 -27.03 -12.79
C ALA A 144 2.91 -26.54 -11.46
N ASN A 145 3.91 -25.67 -11.49
CA ASN A 145 4.60 -25.21 -10.28
C ASN A 145 3.68 -24.44 -9.31
N ASP A 146 2.64 -23.83 -9.84
CA ASP A 146 1.59 -23.08 -9.14
C ASP A 146 0.30 -23.91 -8.89
N ASP A 147 0.31 -25.21 -9.18
CA ASP A 147 -0.83 -26.07 -8.89
C ASP A 147 -1.06 -26.15 -7.36
N PRO A 148 -2.29 -25.92 -6.86
CA PRO A 148 -2.60 -25.96 -5.43
C PRO A 148 -2.27 -27.28 -4.70
N LYS A 149 -2.00 -28.33 -5.46
CA LYS A 149 -1.59 -29.63 -4.91
C LYS A 149 -0.08 -29.76 -4.76
N GLN A 150 0.71 -28.81 -5.26
CA GLN A 150 2.15 -28.81 -5.03
C GLN A 150 2.45 -28.59 -3.54
N PRO A 151 3.55 -29.14 -3.02
CA PRO A 151 3.96 -28.90 -1.65
C PRO A 151 4.09 -27.40 -1.36
N ASN A 152 3.59 -26.96 -0.22
CA ASN A 152 3.77 -25.62 0.28
C ASN A 152 5.19 -25.39 0.82
N TRP A 153 5.60 -24.14 0.90
CA TRP A 153 6.74 -23.75 1.72
C TRP A 153 6.37 -23.86 3.19
N HIS A 154 7.26 -24.43 4.02
CA HIS A 154 7.08 -24.52 5.46
C HIS A 154 8.31 -24.07 6.21
N ILE A 155 8.13 -23.65 7.46
CA ILE A 155 9.22 -23.26 8.35
C ILE A 155 9.77 -24.49 9.04
N TYR A 156 11.09 -24.62 8.98
CA TYR A 156 11.89 -25.66 9.65
C TYR A 156 12.94 -25.03 10.54
N GLN A 157 13.38 -25.79 11.55
CA GLN A 157 14.43 -25.41 12.48
C GLN A 157 15.50 -26.48 12.53
N TYR A 158 16.76 -26.08 12.40
CA TYR A 158 17.92 -26.90 12.71
C TYR A 158 18.45 -26.53 14.09
N ASP A 159 18.66 -27.51 14.97
CA ASP A 159 19.29 -27.36 16.27
C ASP A 159 20.74 -27.85 16.20
N ALA A 160 21.72 -26.99 16.51
CA ALA A 160 23.13 -27.26 16.35
C ALA A 160 23.66 -28.25 17.39
N ALA A 161 23.02 -28.36 18.57
CA ALA A 161 23.45 -29.26 19.63
C ALA A 161 22.99 -30.68 19.36
N SER A 162 21.72 -30.88 19.04
CA SER A 162 21.17 -32.22 18.70
C SER A 162 21.44 -32.62 17.26
N LYS A 163 21.77 -31.67 16.37
CA LYS A 163 21.94 -31.86 14.91
C LYS A 163 20.68 -32.38 14.22
N THR A 164 19.51 -31.99 14.72
CA THR A 164 18.20 -32.39 14.19
C THR A 164 17.54 -31.26 13.41
N VAL A 165 16.82 -31.64 12.35
CA VAL A 165 15.91 -30.75 11.62
C VAL A 165 14.47 -31.04 12.05
N THR A 166 13.70 -30.03 12.45
CA THR A 166 12.32 -30.16 12.89
C THR A 166 11.45 -29.26 12.04
N GLN A 167 10.33 -29.76 11.56
CA GLN A 167 9.30 -28.98 10.89
C GLN A 167 8.45 -28.24 11.94
N LEU A 168 8.26 -26.94 11.78
CA LEU A 168 7.47 -26.11 12.71
C LEU A 168 6.08 -25.81 12.18
N THR A 169 5.91 -25.65 10.88
CA THR A 169 4.59 -25.39 10.26
C THR A 169 4.23 -26.50 9.28
N ASN A 170 2.94 -26.80 9.15
CA ASN A 170 2.39 -27.82 8.24
C ASN A 170 1.00 -27.41 7.74
N ASP A 171 0.36 -28.24 6.93
CA ASP A 171 -0.96 -27.98 6.34
C ASP A 171 -2.14 -28.61 7.12
N ASP A 172 -1.92 -29.05 8.35
CA ASP A 172 -2.92 -29.84 9.10
C ASP A 172 -4.17 -29.01 9.49
N VAL A 173 -4.02 -27.70 9.73
CA VAL A 173 -5.12 -26.83 10.15
C VAL A 173 -5.61 -25.96 9.00
N THR A 174 -4.70 -25.22 8.38
CA THR A 174 -4.96 -24.35 7.23
C THR A 174 -3.77 -24.42 6.31
N ALA A 175 -3.95 -24.87 5.08
CA ALA A 175 -2.89 -24.95 4.09
C ALA A 175 -2.38 -23.56 3.70
N GLY A 176 -1.07 -23.42 3.49
CA GLY A 176 -0.48 -22.16 3.05
C GLY A 176 1.04 -22.20 2.97
N HIS A 177 1.61 -21.30 2.21
CA HIS A 177 3.06 -21.08 2.14
C HIS A 177 3.51 -20.25 3.33
N ASP A 178 4.58 -20.67 4.01
CA ASP A 178 5.23 -19.98 5.12
C ASP A 178 6.69 -19.73 4.75
N VAL A 179 7.14 -18.46 4.76
CA VAL A 179 8.49 -18.05 4.32
C VAL A 179 9.06 -16.91 5.17
N GLY A 180 10.38 -16.73 5.10
CA GLY A 180 11.05 -15.56 5.66
C GLY A 180 10.99 -15.48 7.19
N ALA A 181 11.15 -16.61 7.89
CA ALA A 181 11.03 -16.66 9.34
C ALA A 181 12.23 -16.05 10.07
N HIS A 182 11.94 -15.30 11.15
CA HIS A 182 12.93 -14.71 12.05
C HIS A 182 12.56 -14.95 13.52
N PHE A 183 13.58 -15.14 14.37
CA PHE A 183 13.37 -15.25 15.79
C PHE A 183 13.10 -13.90 16.45
N LEU A 184 12.07 -13.81 17.29
CA LEU A 184 11.83 -12.72 18.22
C LEU A 184 12.71 -12.87 19.49
N PRO A 185 12.94 -11.78 20.24
CA PRO A 185 13.78 -11.82 21.46
C PRO A 185 13.26 -12.76 22.55
N ASP A 186 11.97 -13.02 22.59
CA ASP A 186 11.30 -13.94 23.53
C ASP A 186 11.27 -15.40 23.06
N GLY A 187 11.82 -15.68 21.89
CA GLY A 187 11.87 -17.00 21.27
C GLY A 187 10.68 -17.34 20.39
N ARG A 188 9.65 -16.50 20.32
CA ARG A 188 8.61 -16.61 19.27
C ARG A 188 9.24 -16.40 17.88
N ILE A 189 8.46 -16.66 16.84
CA ILE A 189 8.90 -16.60 15.46
C ILE A 189 7.92 -15.72 14.68
N ILE A 190 8.46 -14.73 13.95
CA ILE A 190 7.72 -13.93 12.98
C ILE A 190 8.05 -14.41 11.57
N PHE A 191 7.07 -14.49 10.67
CA PHE A 191 7.24 -14.96 9.29
C PHE A 191 6.13 -14.44 8.39
N ALA A 192 6.31 -14.54 7.08
CA ALA A 192 5.30 -14.22 6.10
C ALA A 192 4.53 -15.48 5.68
N SER A 193 3.20 -15.39 5.58
CA SER A 193 2.36 -16.54 5.25
C SER A 193 1.17 -16.19 4.38
N THR A 194 0.78 -17.11 3.49
CA THR A 194 -0.46 -17.02 2.71
C THR A 194 -1.67 -17.59 3.46
N ARG A 195 -1.52 -18.04 4.69
CA ARG A 195 -2.63 -18.59 5.50
C ARG A 195 -3.68 -17.53 5.82
N GLN A 196 -3.28 -16.26 5.99
CA GLN A 196 -4.17 -15.12 6.19
C GLN A 196 -5.27 -15.40 7.24
N LEU A 197 -4.87 -15.92 8.41
CA LEU A 197 -5.78 -16.52 9.38
C LEU A 197 -6.88 -15.56 9.86
N ALA A 198 -6.54 -14.31 10.18
CA ALA A 198 -7.51 -13.30 10.60
C ALA A 198 -8.34 -12.78 9.41
N THR A 199 -7.71 -12.54 8.26
CA THR A 199 -8.40 -12.10 7.03
C THR A 199 -9.48 -13.11 6.62
N GLN A 200 -9.18 -14.41 6.63
CA GLN A 200 -10.17 -15.44 6.32
C GLN A 200 -11.31 -15.51 7.33
N ALA A 201 -11.04 -15.26 8.62
CA ALA A 201 -12.09 -15.17 9.63
C ALA A 201 -13.03 -13.98 9.39
N ILE A 202 -12.47 -12.82 9.02
CA ILE A 202 -13.24 -11.61 8.69
C ILE A 202 -14.15 -11.83 7.48
N LEU A 203 -13.71 -12.55 6.44
CA LEU A 203 -14.57 -12.90 5.29
C LEU A 203 -15.85 -13.64 5.72
N ILE A 204 -15.74 -14.53 6.71
CA ILE A 204 -16.92 -15.23 7.27
C ILE A 204 -17.85 -14.25 7.95
N ASP A 205 -17.32 -13.35 8.78
CA ASP A 205 -18.09 -12.33 9.49
C ASP A 205 -18.79 -11.36 8.51
N GLU A 206 -18.16 -11.14 7.35
CA GLU A 206 -18.73 -10.37 6.25
C GLU A 206 -19.77 -11.13 5.41
N GLY A 207 -20.00 -12.40 5.71
CA GLY A 207 -20.92 -13.27 4.97
C GLY A 207 -20.40 -13.67 3.59
N ARG A 208 -19.09 -13.55 3.35
CA ARG A 208 -18.41 -13.99 2.13
C ARG A 208 -17.91 -15.42 2.26
N PRO A 209 -17.70 -16.14 1.14
CA PRO A 209 -16.98 -17.40 1.17
C PRO A 209 -15.58 -17.23 1.77
N GLN A 210 -15.07 -18.25 2.44
CA GLN A 210 -13.71 -18.27 2.94
C GLN A 210 -12.73 -18.64 1.81
N TYR A 211 -11.73 -17.80 1.59
CA TYR A 211 -10.66 -18.01 0.62
C TYR A 211 -9.38 -17.28 1.06
N GLN A 212 -8.26 -17.68 0.49
CA GLN A 212 -7.03 -16.88 0.58
C GLN A 212 -7.11 -15.75 -0.45
N ALA A 213 -7.05 -14.52 0.03
CA ALA A 213 -7.03 -13.34 -0.84
C ALA A 213 -5.78 -13.37 -1.72
N VAL A 214 -5.94 -12.89 -2.96
CA VAL A 214 -4.86 -12.79 -3.94
C VAL A 214 -4.57 -11.33 -4.28
N THR A 215 -3.41 -11.10 -4.87
CA THR A 215 -3.00 -9.79 -5.41
C THR A 215 -4.05 -9.24 -6.38
N THR A 216 -4.10 -7.93 -6.55
CA THR A 216 -5.11 -7.24 -7.38
C THR A 216 -5.15 -7.73 -8.84
N ASP A 217 -4.05 -8.29 -9.35
CA ASP A 217 -3.97 -8.93 -10.66
C ASP A 217 -4.44 -10.40 -10.67
N GLN A 218 -4.91 -10.91 -9.54
CA GLN A 218 -5.33 -12.30 -9.30
C GLN A 218 -4.27 -13.36 -9.67
N GLN A 219 -2.98 -13.04 -9.51
CA GLN A 219 -1.91 -13.97 -9.87
C GLN A 219 -1.41 -14.81 -8.70
N GLN A 220 -1.31 -14.23 -7.49
CA GLN A 220 -0.67 -14.88 -6.35
C GLN A 220 -1.45 -14.67 -5.06
N ALA A 221 -1.43 -15.66 -4.16
CA ALA A 221 -1.94 -15.49 -2.80
C ALA A 221 -1.06 -14.48 -2.04
N ILE A 222 -1.69 -13.60 -1.27
CA ILE A 222 -1.02 -12.54 -0.53
C ILE A 222 -0.28 -13.13 0.67
N PHE A 223 0.99 -12.78 0.83
CA PHE A 223 1.76 -13.07 2.03
C PHE A 223 1.58 -11.95 3.05
N LEU A 224 1.19 -12.31 4.27
CA LEU A 224 1.04 -11.38 5.40
C LEU A 224 1.83 -11.89 6.60
N LEU A 225 2.24 -10.96 7.48
CA LEU A 225 3.02 -11.34 8.64
C LEU A 225 2.18 -12.10 9.67
N HIS A 226 2.78 -13.17 10.20
CA HIS A 226 2.26 -14.01 11.26
C HIS A 226 3.31 -14.16 12.35
N VAL A 227 2.86 -14.45 13.57
CA VAL A 227 3.69 -14.80 14.71
C VAL A 227 3.24 -16.14 15.26
N MET A 228 4.18 -16.96 15.73
CA MET A 228 3.92 -18.25 16.38
C MET A 228 4.90 -18.49 17.54
N ASN A 229 4.58 -19.42 18.40
CA ASN A 229 5.50 -19.90 19.43
C ASN A 229 6.68 -20.66 18.80
N SER A 230 7.76 -20.84 19.56
CA SER A 230 8.99 -21.53 19.09
C SER A 230 8.76 -23.00 18.69
N ASP A 231 7.65 -23.60 19.09
CA ASP A 231 7.23 -24.96 18.77
C ASP A 231 6.22 -25.06 17.61
N GLY A 232 5.89 -23.92 16.97
CA GLY A 232 4.93 -23.84 15.87
C GLY A 232 3.49 -23.63 16.29
N THR A 233 3.19 -23.64 17.59
CA THR A 233 1.82 -23.42 18.13
C THR A 233 1.48 -21.94 18.24
N GLY A 234 0.19 -21.59 18.47
CA GLY A 234 -0.25 -20.23 18.73
C GLY A 234 -0.09 -19.28 17.54
N MET A 235 -0.08 -19.82 16.33
CA MET A 235 0.03 -19.02 15.10
C MET A 235 -1.12 -18.04 14.95
N HIS A 236 -0.80 -16.78 14.67
CA HIS A 236 -1.78 -15.72 14.39
C HIS A 236 -1.21 -14.66 13.44
N GLN A 237 -2.09 -14.02 12.69
CA GLN A 237 -1.77 -12.95 11.74
C GLN A 237 -1.62 -11.61 12.46
N ILE A 238 -0.63 -10.81 12.07
CA ILE A 238 -0.34 -9.50 12.68
C ILE A 238 -0.30 -8.34 11.70
N SER A 239 -0.28 -8.57 10.39
CA SER A 239 -0.34 -7.49 9.39
C SER A 239 -1.50 -7.67 8.42
N PHE A 240 -1.97 -6.54 7.83
CA PHE A 240 -3.13 -6.48 6.97
C PHE A 240 -2.86 -5.54 5.81
N ASN A 241 -2.84 -6.09 4.58
CA ASN A 241 -2.52 -5.37 3.36
C ASN A 241 -3.18 -6.06 2.16
N THR A 242 -3.34 -5.34 1.06
CA THR A 242 -3.89 -5.85 -0.20
C THR A 242 -2.87 -6.59 -1.06
N ASN A 243 -1.59 -6.53 -0.71
CA ASN A 243 -0.48 -7.19 -1.37
C ASN A 243 0.50 -7.75 -0.31
N HIS A 244 1.74 -8.06 -0.70
CA HIS A 244 2.66 -8.78 0.17
C HIS A 244 3.27 -7.90 1.27
N ASP A 245 3.29 -8.44 2.49
CA ASP A 245 4.17 -8.09 3.60
C ASP A 245 5.12 -9.27 3.85
N PHE A 246 6.42 -9.07 3.67
CA PHE A 246 7.37 -10.18 3.66
C PHE A 246 8.78 -9.79 4.12
N ALA A 247 9.65 -10.78 4.25
CA ALA A 247 11.04 -10.62 4.68
C ALA A 247 11.19 -9.79 5.97
N PRO A 248 10.47 -10.13 7.07
CA PRO A 248 10.64 -9.45 8.35
C PRO A 248 12.06 -9.65 8.91
N SER A 249 12.51 -8.69 9.71
CA SER A 249 13.77 -8.78 10.47
C SER A 249 13.65 -7.96 11.75
N ILE A 250 14.37 -8.31 12.81
CA ILE A 250 14.19 -7.70 14.11
C ILE A 250 15.24 -6.64 14.38
N LEU A 251 14.77 -5.42 14.68
CA LEU A 251 15.59 -4.29 15.06
C LEU A 251 16.06 -4.40 16.52
N VAL A 252 17.12 -3.67 16.86
CA VAL A 252 17.65 -3.63 18.25
C VAL A 252 16.62 -3.13 19.27
N ASN A 253 15.70 -2.25 18.84
CA ASN A 253 14.60 -1.77 19.70
C ASN A 253 13.47 -2.80 19.89
N GLY A 254 13.53 -3.95 19.25
CA GLY A 254 12.57 -5.04 19.35
C GLY A 254 11.43 -5.01 18.31
N GLN A 255 11.31 -3.95 17.52
CA GLN A 255 10.33 -3.90 16.43
C GLN A 255 10.79 -4.77 15.25
N ALA A 256 9.82 -5.22 14.46
CA ALA A 256 10.08 -5.87 13.18
C ALA A 256 10.12 -4.82 12.06
N VAL A 257 11.16 -4.85 11.22
CA VAL A 257 11.19 -4.18 9.92
C VAL A 257 10.89 -5.20 8.85
N PHE A 258 10.09 -4.84 7.84
CA PHE A 258 9.69 -5.73 6.77
C PHE A 258 9.52 -4.98 5.45
N SER A 259 9.51 -5.72 4.35
CA SER A 259 9.22 -5.21 3.01
C SER A 259 7.73 -5.28 2.75
N ARG A 260 7.10 -4.15 2.36
CA ARG A 260 5.70 -4.07 1.93
C ARG A 260 5.62 -3.68 0.48
N TRP A 261 4.94 -4.51 -0.32
CA TRP A 261 4.54 -4.16 -1.66
C TRP A 261 3.21 -3.40 -1.59
N ASP A 262 3.24 -2.13 -2.00
CA ASP A 262 2.09 -1.23 -1.97
C ASP A 262 1.72 -0.81 -3.41
N THR A 263 0.67 -1.43 -3.96
CA THR A 263 0.22 -1.14 -5.34
C THR A 263 -0.45 0.22 -5.47
N GLU A 264 -1.03 0.73 -4.41
CA GLU A 264 -1.73 2.02 -4.40
C GLU A 264 -0.73 3.19 -4.41
N ASN A 265 0.46 2.99 -3.85
CA ASN A 265 1.53 3.99 -3.79
C ASN A 265 2.63 3.72 -4.84
N GLY A 266 2.25 3.67 -6.13
CA GLY A 266 3.19 3.51 -7.24
C GLY A 266 3.60 2.07 -7.54
N GLY A 267 3.22 1.10 -6.73
CA GLY A 267 3.48 -0.32 -6.93
C GLY A 267 4.87 -0.76 -6.51
N GLU A 268 5.60 0.05 -5.76
CA GLU A 268 6.95 -0.24 -5.26
C GLU A 268 6.94 -0.98 -3.91
N ILE A 269 8.11 -1.51 -3.51
CA ILE A 269 8.33 -2.19 -2.23
C ILE A 269 9.17 -1.30 -1.33
N SER A 270 8.53 -0.78 -0.27
CA SER A 270 9.14 0.07 0.76
C SER A 270 9.35 -0.68 2.07
N LEU A 271 10.10 -0.09 3.01
CA LEU A 271 10.31 -0.65 4.34
C LEU A 271 9.29 -0.12 5.34
N TYR A 272 8.66 -1.01 6.06
CA TYR A 272 7.71 -0.75 7.14
C TYR A 272 8.22 -1.31 8.45
N ILE A 273 7.72 -0.80 9.58
CA ILE A 273 7.98 -1.35 10.91
C ILE A 273 6.66 -1.63 11.64
N THR A 274 6.70 -2.60 12.55
CA THR A 274 5.60 -2.93 13.44
C THR A 274 6.14 -3.51 14.76
N ASN A 275 5.36 -3.45 15.83
CA ASN A 275 5.63 -4.25 17.02
C ASN A 275 5.34 -5.75 16.74
N PRO A 276 5.91 -6.68 17.52
CA PRO A 276 5.68 -8.12 17.32
C PRO A 276 4.21 -8.56 17.42
N ASP A 277 3.34 -7.78 18.02
CA ASP A 277 1.89 -8.01 18.10
C ASP A 277 1.10 -7.31 16.97
N GLY A 278 1.77 -6.68 16.00
CA GLY A 278 1.16 -5.96 14.89
C GLY A 278 0.73 -4.53 15.20
N THR A 279 0.92 -4.03 16.44
CA THR A 279 0.63 -2.64 16.78
C THR A 279 1.72 -1.69 16.28
N ALA A 280 1.44 -0.39 16.22
CA ALA A 280 2.36 0.66 15.79
C ALA A 280 2.93 0.44 14.37
N GLU A 281 2.18 -0.22 13.49
CA GLU A 281 2.55 -0.39 12.09
C GLU A 281 2.66 0.97 11.40
N GLN A 282 3.78 1.21 10.69
CA GLN A 282 3.99 2.44 9.93
C GLN A 282 5.06 2.26 8.83
N LEU A 283 4.96 3.10 7.79
CA LEU A 283 6.03 3.26 6.81
C LEU A 283 7.31 3.72 7.53
N TYR A 284 8.43 3.08 7.27
CA TYR A 284 9.70 3.38 7.91
C TYR A 284 10.67 4.11 6.98
N TYR A 285 10.83 3.62 5.75
CA TYR A 285 11.73 4.23 4.78
C TYR A 285 11.35 3.88 3.34
N GLY A 286 11.54 4.84 2.43
CA GLY A 286 11.74 4.57 1.02
C GLY A 286 10.59 4.88 0.09
N ALA A 287 9.45 5.43 0.55
CA ALA A 287 8.29 5.72 -0.30
C ALA A 287 8.61 6.59 -1.54
N ASN A 288 9.60 7.49 -1.42
CA ASN A 288 10.03 8.38 -2.51
C ASN A 288 11.50 8.17 -2.90
N SER A 289 12.08 7.03 -2.56
CA SER A 289 13.51 6.75 -2.79
C SER A 289 13.77 5.68 -3.85
N HIS A 290 12.73 5.26 -4.58
CA HIS A 290 12.84 4.18 -5.57
C HIS A 290 13.61 4.56 -6.82
N ALA A 291 13.53 5.81 -7.29
CA ALA A 291 14.27 6.29 -8.46
C ALA A 291 15.74 6.65 -8.14
N THR A 292 16.41 5.83 -7.31
CA THR A 292 17.77 6.06 -6.83
C THR A 292 18.76 4.97 -7.23
N GLY A 293 18.35 4.05 -8.09
CA GLY A 293 19.24 3.02 -8.62
C GLY A 293 20.40 3.61 -9.45
N SER A 294 21.49 2.87 -9.58
CA SER A 294 22.72 3.26 -10.28
C SER A 294 22.88 2.55 -11.61
N ASN A 295 23.53 3.21 -12.53
CA ASN A 295 24.03 2.64 -13.80
C ASN A 295 25.56 2.73 -13.88
N ILE A 296 26.17 2.16 -14.94
CA ILE A 296 27.63 2.17 -15.15
C ILE A 296 28.22 3.58 -15.17
N ALA A 297 27.46 4.59 -15.58
CA ALA A 297 27.89 5.98 -15.62
C ALA A 297 27.80 6.68 -14.25
N GLY A 298 27.29 6.00 -13.22
CA GLY A 298 27.07 6.58 -11.89
C GLY A 298 25.90 7.56 -11.84
N THR A 299 25.09 7.64 -12.90
CA THR A 299 23.84 8.42 -12.90
C THR A 299 22.73 7.56 -12.32
N SER A 300 22.00 8.09 -11.35
CA SER A 300 20.83 7.41 -10.80
C SER A 300 19.60 7.71 -11.65
N ASN A 301 18.72 6.72 -11.85
CA ASN A 301 17.35 6.90 -12.36
C ASN A 301 16.61 5.54 -12.48
N ASN A 302 17.26 4.43 -12.17
CA ASN A 302 16.61 3.13 -12.21
C ASN A 302 15.73 2.96 -10.98
N VAL A 303 14.54 2.39 -11.18
CA VAL A 303 13.63 2.07 -10.09
C VAL A 303 14.14 0.82 -9.36
N ILE A 304 14.38 0.97 -8.07
CA ILE A 304 14.82 -0.10 -7.16
C ILE A 304 13.77 -0.39 -6.10
N GLN A 305 13.86 -1.58 -5.52
CA GLN A 305 13.04 -2.05 -4.42
C GLN A 305 13.93 -2.28 -3.19
N PHE A 306 13.40 -2.10 -1.99
CA PHE A 306 14.12 -2.32 -0.73
C PHE A 306 13.75 -3.69 -0.15
N LEU A 307 14.71 -4.62 -0.12
CA LEU A 307 14.47 -6.01 0.20
C LEU A 307 15.39 -6.51 1.32
N ASN A 308 14.92 -7.48 2.10
CA ASN A 308 15.71 -8.22 3.10
C ASN A 308 16.47 -7.30 4.07
N ALA A 309 15.78 -6.28 4.60
CA ALA A 309 16.39 -5.29 5.49
C ALA A 309 16.95 -5.96 6.76
N ARG A 310 18.16 -5.57 7.17
CA ARG A 310 18.80 -6.00 8.42
C ARG A 310 19.49 -4.83 9.10
N GLN A 311 19.40 -4.77 10.43
CA GLN A 311 20.01 -3.69 11.18
C GLN A 311 21.44 -4.04 11.58
N ARG A 312 22.37 -3.10 11.41
CA ARG A 312 23.74 -3.15 11.94
C ARG A 312 23.78 -2.81 13.43
N ALA A 313 24.90 -3.12 14.07
CA ALA A 313 25.11 -2.80 15.49
C ALA A 313 25.10 -1.29 15.81
N ASP A 314 25.38 -0.43 14.80
CA ASP A 314 25.33 1.04 14.93
C ASP A 314 23.92 1.63 14.73
N GLY A 315 22.92 0.77 14.51
CA GLY A 315 21.52 1.16 14.32
C GLY A 315 21.13 1.51 12.89
N GLN A 316 22.06 1.59 11.95
CA GLN A 316 21.73 1.78 10.52
C GLN A 316 21.16 0.50 9.91
N LEU A 317 20.31 0.65 8.90
CA LEU A 317 19.82 -0.49 8.15
C LEU A 317 20.71 -0.80 6.95
N LEU A 318 20.76 -2.07 6.60
CA LEU A 318 21.19 -2.56 5.31
C LEU A 318 19.97 -3.10 4.57
N ALA A 319 19.87 -2.86 3.28
CA ALA A 319 18.87 -3.47 2.41
C ALA A 319 19.48 -3.86 1.07
N ILE A 320 18.97 -4.90 0.43
CA ILE A 320 19.27 -5.20 -0.98
C ILE A 320 18.42 -4.28 -1.85
N ALA A 321 19.08 -3.47 -2.66
CA ALA A 321 18.46 -2.57 -3.63
C ALA A 321 18.55 -3.17 -5.04
N ARG A 322 17.41 -3.53 -5.63
CA ARG A 322 17.33 -4.10 -6.98
C ARG A 322 15.96 -3.84 -7.62
N PRO A 323 15.85 -3.86 -8.97
CA PRO A 323 14.56 -3.79 -9.64
C PRO A 323 13.72 -5.06 -9.40
N PHE A 324 12.44 -5.06 -9.78
CA PHE A 324 11.57 -6.22 -9.68
C PHE A 324 12.12 -7.44 -10.43
N LEU A 325 12.64 -7.23 -11.61
CA LEU A 325 13.16 -8.25 -12.53
C LEU A 325 14.60 -7.97 -12.92
N GLY A 326 15.29 -9.00 -13.37
CA GLY A 326 16.65 -8.89 -13.87
C GLY A 326 17.68 -8.93 -12.75
N THR A 327 18.89 -8.38 -13.04
CA THR A 327 20.02 -8.33 -12.10
C THR A 327 20.46 -9.69 -11.54
N GLN A 328 20.04 -10.80 -12.16
CA GLN A 328 20.49 -12.17 -11.83
C GLN A 328 20.28 -12.51 -10.35
N LEU A 329 19.13 -12.14 -9.78
CA LEU A 329 18.74 -12.31 -8.37
C LEU A 329 19.53 -11.46 -7.36
N GLY A 330 20.52 -10.69 -7.79
CA GLY A 330 21.33 -9.84 -6.93
C GLY A 330 21.04 -8.35 -7.12
N GLY A 331 21.57 -7.53 -6.22
CA GLY A 331 21.46 -6.08 -6.24
C GLY A 331 22.67 -5.42 -5.62
N ASP A 332 22.55 -4.14 -5.33
CA ASP A 332 23.47 -3.41 -4.45
C ASP A 332 23.02 -3.56 -3.00
N ILE A 333 23.97 -3.51 -2.07
CA ILE A 333 23.66 -3.34 -0.65
C ILE A 333 23.68 -1.85 -0.36
N VAL A 334 22.57 -1.31 0.14
CA VAL A 334 22.49 0.08 0.57
C VAL A 334 22.48 0.19 2.08
N VAL A 335 23.22 1.17 2.61
CA VAL A 335 23.15 1.59 4.02
C VAL A 335 22.12 2.69 4.12
N ILE A 336 21.15 2.53 5.01
CA ILE A 336 20.04 3.47 5.20
C ILE A 336 20.07 4.01 6.64
N ASN A 337 20.09 5.31 6.77
CA ASN A 337 19.99 6.02 8.05
C ASN A 337 18.52 6.32 8.39
N ALA A 338 17.71 5.28 8.56
CA ALA A 338 16.27 5.41 8.82
C ALA A 338 15.93 6.04 10.20
N GLN A 339 16.90 6.21 11.09
CA GLN A 339 16.71 6.95 12.34
C GLN A 339 16.57 8.46 12.11
N ASN A 340 17.20 8.98 11.05
CA ASN A 340 17.24 10.42 10.77
C ASN A 340 16.59 10.79 9.44
N PHE A 341 16.24 9.81 8.60
CA PHE A 341 15.65 10.02 7.28
C PHE A 341 14.49 9.06 7.04
N VAL A 342 13.46 9.54 6.38
CA VAL A 342 12.33 8.74 5.91
C VAL A 342 12.44 8.42 4.42
N ASP A 343 13.22 9.21 3.68
CA ASP A 343 13.60 9.04 2.29
C ASP A 343 15.02 9.56 2.07
N ILE A 344 15.62 9.33 0.88
CA ILE A 344 17.01 9.64 0.61
C ILE A 344 17.39 11.08 0.93
N ASP A 345 16.52 12.04 0.62
CA ASP A 345 16.74 13.48 0.84
C ASP A 345 15.77 14.09 1.86
N GLN A 346 14.92 13.27 2.49
CA GLN A 346 13.90 13.74 3.42
C GLN A 346 14.26 13.36 4.87
N PRO A 347 14.64 14.30 5.73
CA PRO A 347 14.92 14.03 7.14
C PRO A 347 13.64 13.66 7.90
N SER A 348 13.77 12.87 8.97
CA SER A 348 12.65 12.47 9.84
C SER A 348 12.13 13.59 10.73
N SER A 349 12.84 14.73 10.82
CA SER A 349 12.45 15.89 11.63
C SER A 349 12.87 17.19 10.96
N PRO A 350 12.00 18.24 10.97
CA PRO A 350 12.30 19.55 10.41
C PRO A 350 13.44 20.26 11.15
N THR A 351 13.70 19.87 12.39
CA THR A 351 14.79 20.43 13.22
C THR A 351 16.08 19.62 13.13
N SER A 352 16.12 18.58 12.27
CA SER A 352 17.30 17.75 12.11
C SER A 352 18.48 18.56 11.57
N THR A 353 19.62 18.44 12.24
CA THR A 353 20.90 19.00 11.78
C THR A 353 21.71 17.97 10.99
N VAL A 354 21.24 16.73 10.92
CA VAL A 354 21.91 15.65 10.18
C VAL A 354 21.76 15.93 8.69
N LYS A 355 22.87 15.89 7.97
CA LYS A 355 22.89 16.07 6.53
C LYS A 355 22.78 14.72 5.81
N GLY A 356 22.01 14.69 4.71
CA GLY A 356 21.88 13.52 3.85
C GLY A 356 23.12 13.24 3.01
N PRO A 357 23.08 12.22 2.16
CA PRO A 357 21.85 11.46 1.85
C PRO A 357 21.48 10.45 2.95
N GLY A 358 20.20 10.15 3.07
CA GLY A 358 19.65 9.10 3.96
C GLY A 358 20.02 7.68 3.54
N GLN A 359 20.52 7.51 2.32
CA GLN A 359 20.87 6.23 1.71
C GLN A 359 22.16 6.34 0.90
N MET A 360 23.02 5.33 0.97
CA MET A 360 24.21 5.21 0.13
C MET A 360 24.56 3.74 -0.11
N SER A 361 25.31 3.45 -1.18
CA SER A 361 25.87 2.11 -1.38
C SER A 361 26.76 1.73 -0.21
N ALA A 362 26.63 0.50 0.27
CA ALA A 362 27.45 -0.04 1.37
C ALA A 362 28.91 -0.27 0.96
N THR A 363 29.18 -0.37 -0.33
CA THR A 363 30.49 -0.71 -0.87
C THR A 363 30.95 0.30 -1.92
N SER A 364 32.26 0.37 -2.15
CA SER A 364 32.85 1.19 -3.24
C SER A 364 33.00 0.42 -4.55
N LEU A 365 32.36 -0.75 -4.70
CA LEU A 365 32.56 -1.64 -5.85
C LEU A 365 31.94 -1.11 -7.15
N GLY A 366 31.02 -0.16 -7.08
CA GLY A 366 30.31 0.35 -8.26
C GLY A 366 29.31 -0.68 -8.81
N VAL A 367 28.52 -1.27 -7.92
CA VAL A 367 27.42 -2.16 -8.31
C VAL A 367 26.38 -1.37 -9.08
N THR A 368 25.90 -1.90 -10.22
CA THR A 368 24.80 -1.30 -10.96
C THR A 368 23.50 -2.05 -10.69
N THR A 369 22.41 -1.30 -10.55
CA THR A 369 21.05 -1.84 -10.36
C THR A 369 20.25 -1.86 -11.69
N ASP A 370 20.88 -1.52 -12.81
CA ASP A 370 20.25 -1.62 -14.13
C ASP A 370 20.13 -3.10 -14.55
N ALA A 371 18.89 -3.53 -14.79
CA ALA A 371 18.58 -4.89 -15.18
C ALA A 371 19.16 -5.30 -16.55
N ASN A 372 19.38 -4.33 -17.44
CA ASN A 372 19.80 -4.57 -18.81
C ASN A 372 21.33 -4.48 -19.03
N LEU A 373 22.06 -4.09 -17.99
CA LEU A 373 23.49 -3.85 -18.07
C LEU A 373 24.31 -4.78 -17.17
N PRO A 374 25.50 -5.18 -17.60
CA PRO A 374 26.43 -5.87 -16.70
C PRO A 374 26.85 -4.93 -15.57
N SER A 375 27.13 -5.50 -14.40
CA SER A 375 27.58 -4.78 -13.21
C SER A 375 29.06 -5.04 -12.96
N PRO A 376 29.98 -4.15 -13.36
CA PRO A 376 31.41 -4.37 -13.14
C PRO A 376 31.79 -4.59 -11.68
N GLY A 377 31.04 -4.02 -10.72
CA GLY A 377 31.21 -4.23 -9.29
C GLY A 377 30.68 -5.59 -8.79
N GLY A 378 30.16 -6.44 -9.69
CA GLY A 378 29.46 -7.66 -9.30
C GLY A 378 28.07 -7.34 -8.73
N ARG A 379 27.45 -8.32 -8.07
CA ARG A 379 26.14 -8.17 -7.42
C ARG A 379 26.10 -8.98 -6.12
N PHE A 380 25.29 -8.53 -5.19
CA PHE A 380 25.07 -9.18 -3.91
C PHE A 380 23.70 -9.89 -3.90
N TYR A 381 23.68 -11.17 -3.56
CA TYR A 381 22.45 -11.94 -3.39
C TYR A 381 21.86 -11.75 -1.98
N SER A 382 22.73 -11.83 -0.95
CA SER A 382 22.33 -11.75 0.44
C SER A 382 23.40 -11.08 1.30
N MET A 383 23.00 -10.65 2.49
CA MET A 383 23.88 -10.04 3.48
C MET A 383 23.47 -10.47 4.90
N TYR A 384 24.45 -10.59 5.77
CA TYR A 384 24.27 -10.91 7.18
C TYR A 384 25.27 -10.12 8.03
N PRO A 385 24.86 -9.05 8.76
CA PRO A 385 25.72 -8.31 9.67
C PRO A 385 26.29 -9.24 10.73
N LEU A 386 27.59 -9.11 11.05
CA LEU A 386 28.20 -9.85 12.14
C LEU A 386 27.90 -9.11 13.44
N TYR A 387 27.20 -9.78 14.34
CA TYR A 387 26.85 -9.24 15.66
C TYR A 387 27.92 -9.58 16.70
N ASP A 388 29.18 -9.55 16.31
CA ASP A 388 30.35 -9.93 17.10
C ASP A 388 31.11 -8.72 17.69
N GLY A 389 30.58 -7.51 17.51
CA GLY A 389 31.20 -6.24 17.92
C GLY A 389 32.14 -5.67 16.87
N THR A 390 32.28 -6.30 15.71
CA THR A 390 33.02 -5.75 14.56
C THR A 390 32.09 -5.09 13.57
N ASN A 391 32.64 -4.19 12.73
CA ASN A 391 31.88 -3.52 11.67
C ASN A 391 31.99 -4.32 10.35
N ARG A 392 31.56 -5.60 10.37
CA ARG A 392 31.65 -6.52 9.24
C ARG A 392 30.33 -7.20 8.93
N MET A 393 30.22 -7.72 7.71
CA MET A 393 29.07 -8.54 7.29
C MET A 393 29.55 -9.74 6.44
N LEU A 394 28.83 -10.84 6.52
CA LEU A 394 28.89 -11.88 5.50
C LEU A 394 28.03 -11.46 4.31
N VAL A 395 28.50 -11.75 3.13
CA VAL A 395 27.75 -11.50 1.89
C VAL A 395 27.86 -12.68 0.94
N SER A 396 26.81 -12.95 0.19
CA SER A 396 26.90 -13.76 -1.01
C SER A 396 27.10 -12.81 -2.19
N TRP A 397 28.29 -12.81 -2.76
CA TRP A 397 28.69 -11.92 -3.86
C TRP A 397 29.15 -12.71 -5.05
N ALA A 398 28.78 -12.29 -6.25
CA ALA A 398 29.27 -12.82 -7.52
C ALA A 398 29.98 -11.72 -8.32
N PRO A 399 31.19 -11.97 -8.84
CA PRO A 399 31.84 -11.06 -9.78
C PRO A 399 31.04 -11.00 -11.07
N CYS A 400 31.14 -9.89 -11.78
CA CYS A 400 30.56 -9.76 -13.12
C CYS A 400 31.38 -10.57 -14.13
N LEU A 401 30.71 -11.49 -14.82
CA LEU A 401 31.29 -12.32 -15.87
C LEU A 401 30.50 -12.13 -17.17
N ILE A 402 31.19 -12.04 -18.30
CA ILE A 402 30.59 -11.97 -19.64
C ILE A 402 31.05 -13.13 -20.50
N GLN A 403 30.24 -13.48 -21.50
CA GLN A 403 30.63 -14.47 -22.51
C GLN A 403 31.45 -13.80 -23.58
N GLY A 404 32.75 -14.13 -23.63
CA GLY A 404 33.69 -13.68 -24.68
C GLY A 404 33.52 -14.43 -26.00
N ALA A 405 34.24 -13.98 -26.99
CA ALA A 405 34.31 -14.63 -28.31
C ALA A 405 34.77 -16.09 -28.18
N GLY A 406 34.00 -17.03 -28.71
CA GLY A 406 34.32 -18.45 -28.65
C GLY A 406 33.78 -19.20 -27.42
N GLY A 407 32.91 -18.58 -26.60
CA GLY A 407 32.28 -19.22 -25.42
C GLY A 407 33.17 -19.22 -24.17
N THR A 408 34.27 -18.47 -24.17
CA THR A 408 35.08 -18.25 -22.97
C THR A 408 34.40 -17.25 -22.03
N THR A 409 34.55 -17.45 -20.73
CA THR A 409 34.05 -16.51 -19.72
C THR A 409 35.14 -15.52 -19.35
N GLU A 410 34.84 -14.22 -19.42
CA GLU A 410 35.76 -13.13 -19.09
C GLU A 410 35.21 -12.27 -17.96
N VAL A 411 36.08 -11.74 -17.12
CA VAL A 411 35.69 -10.77 -16.07
C VAL A 411 35.29 -9.44 -16.72
N CYS A 412 34.20 -8.84 -16.25
CA CYS A 412 33.74 -7.53 -16.73
C CYS A 412 34.77 -6.44 -16.45
N SER A 413 34.93 -5.58 -17.42
CA SER A 413 35.74 -4.34 -17.34
C SER A 413 34.99 -3.23 -18.05
N ASN A 414 35.33 -1.98 -17.78
CA ASN A 414 34.71 -0.85 -18.46
C ASN A 414 34.91 -0.90 -20.00
N SER A 415 35.94 -1.61 -20.47
CA SER A 415 36.24 -1.73 -21.89
C SER A 415 35.46 -2.85 -22.60
N ASN A 416 35.08 -3.93 -21.90
CA ASN A 416 34.38 -5.07 -22.50
C ASN A 416 32.89 -5.12 -22.19
N THR A 417 32.38 -4.18 -21.37
CA THR A 417 30.92 -4.05 -21.04
C THR A 417 30.21 -3.02 -21.91
N THR A 418 30.94 -2.30 -22.77
CA THR A 418 30.38 -1.33 -23.73
C THR A 418 30.26 -1.96 -25.10
N GLY A 419 29.05 -2.34 -25.52
CA GLY A 419 28.79 -2.88 -26.87
C GLY A 419 27.38 -3.44 -27.00
N ALA A 420 26.84 -3.44 -28.21
CA ALA A 420 25.44 -3.81 -28.46
C ALA A 420 25.10 -5.30 -28.26
N ASN A 421 26.06 -6.18 -27.93
CA ASN A 421 25.88 -7.62 -27.83
C ASN A 421 26.62 -8.26 -26.64
N VAL A 422 26.76 -7.54 -25.53
CA VAL A 422 27.39 -8.11 -24.34
C VAL A 422 26.41 -9.07 -23.67
N VAL A 423 26.78 -10.34 -23.58
CA VAL A 423 26.00 -11.37 -22.89
C VAL A 423 26.62 -11.62 -21.53
N VAL A 424 25.87 -11.32 -20.47
CA VAL A 424 26.30 -11.61 -19.10
C VAL A 424 26.22 -13.10 -18.86
N ALA A 425 27.26 -13.69 -18.29
CA ALA A 425 27.26 -15.10 -17.88
C ALA A 425 26.41 -15.26 -16.60
N PRO A 426 25.82 -16.46 -16.35
CA PRO A 426 25.14 -16.73 -15.11
C PRO A 426 26.05 -16.42 -13.90
N PRO A 427 25.56 -15.78 -12.83
CA PRO A 427 26.34 -15.50 -11.65
C PRO A 427 26.69 -16.79 -10.93
N GLN A 428 27.83 -16.81 -10.27
CA GLN A 428 28.18 -17.87 -9.31
C GLN A 428 28.44 -17.19 -7.96
N TYR A 429 27.40 -17.10 -7.14
CA TYR A 429 27.51 -16.52 -5.82
C TYR A 429 28.36 -17.38 -4.89
N THR A 430 29.24 -16.72 -4.15
CA THR A 430 30.11 -17.34 -3.15
C THR A 430 30.14 -16.51 -1.89
N VAL A 431 30.64 -17.04 -0.79
CA VAL A 431 30.61 -16.34 0.51
C VAL A 431 31.88 -15.51 0.70
N TRP A 432 31.65 -14.25 1.04
CA TRP A 432 32.70 -13.26 1.32
C TRP A 432 32.43 -12.56 2.66
N ILE A 433 33.48 -11.95 3.22
CA ILE A 433 33.36 -11.03 4.34
C ILE A 433 33.66 -9.63 3.82
N TYR A 434 32.74 -8.71 4.06
CA TYR A 434 32.95 -7.29 3.82
C TYR A 434 33.26 -6.59 5.13
N ASP A 435 34.36 -5.85 5.17
CA ASP A 435 34.79 -5.02 6.30
C ASP A 435 34.52 -3.53 5.96
N PHE A 436 33.60 -2.91 6.70
CA PHE A 436 33.21 -1.52 6.46
C PHE A 436 34.32 -0.52 6.83
N ASP A 437 35.14 -0.85 7.83
CA ASP A 437 36.21 0.04 8.28
C ASP A 437 37.40 0.05 7.32
N ALA A 438 37.70 -1.11 6.75
CA ALA A 438 38.76 -1.27 5.75
C ALA A 438 38.27 -1.04 4.30
N GLY A 439 36.96 -1.10 4.04
CA GLY A 439 36.39 -1.07 2.68
C GLY A 439 36.83 -2.26 1.81
N THR A 440 37.06 -3.42 2.42
CA THR A 440 37.62 -4.59 1.72
C THR A 440 36.68 -5.78 1.71
N LEU A 441 36.72 -6.57 0.62
CA LEU A 441 35.98 -7.81 0.43
C LEU A 441 36.96 -8.97 0.41
N MET A 442 36.79 -9.92 1.36
CA MET A 442 37.64 -11.10 1.49
C MET A 442 36.86 -12.39 1.22
N PRO A 443 37.37 -13.32 0.36
CA PRO A 443 36.71 -14.61 0.13
C PRO A 443 36.76 -15.49 1.37
N LEU A 444 35.65 -16.11 1.71
CA LEU A 444 35.54 -17.06 2.82
C LEU A 444 35.29 -18.49 2.33
N LEU A 445 34.30 -18.69 1.48
CA LEU A 445 33.98 -19.98 0.88
C LEU A 445 33.87 -19.84 -0.63
N SER A 446 34.38 -20.82 -1.38
CA SER A 446 34.18 -20.97 -2.82
C SER A 446 33.15 -22.05 -3.10
N ALA A 447 32.42 -21.94 -4.20
CA ALA A 447 31.48 -22.93 -4.67
C ALA A 447 32.15 -23.87 -5.71
N GLU A 448 31.65 -25.07 -5.85
CA GLU A 448 31.99 -25.99 -6.92
C GLU A 448 31.38 -25.51 -8.23
N GLN A 449 31.97 -25.90 -9.36
CA GLN A 449 31.47 -25.55 -10.68
C GLN A 449 29.99 -25.97 -10.85
N GLY A 450 29.13 -25.06 -11.26
CA GLY A 450 27.69 -25.27 -11.45
C GLY A 450 26.86 -25.19 -10.17
N THR A 451 27.49 -24.84 -9.03
CA THR A 451 26.78 -24.54 -7.77
C THR A 451 27.12 -23.14 -7.28
N GLU A 452 26.30 -22.61 -6.41
CA GLU A 452 26.49 -21.32 -5.73
C GLU A 452 26.16 -21.46 -4.25
N ILE A 453 26.71 -20.56 -3.44
CA ILE A 453 26.50 -20.54 -1.98
C ILE A 453 25.88 -19.20 -1.63
N VAL A 454 24.67 -19.25 -1.07
CA VAL A 454 23.88 -18.07 -0.73
C VAL A 454 23.43 -18.09 0.73
N GLU A 455 22.98 -16.95 1.24
CA GLU A 455 22.42 -16.76 2.58
C GLU A 455 23.28 -17.30 3.73
N PRO A 456 24.58 -16.95 3.79
CA PRO A 456 25.44 -17.40 4.88
C PRO A 456 25.04 -16.74 6.21
N VAL A 457 24.97 -17.54 7.29
CA VAL A 457 24.72 -17.09 8.66
C VAL A 457 25.72 -17.73 9.63
N ILE A 458 26.03 -17.04 10.73
CA ILE A 458 26.92 -17.54 11.79
C ILE A 458 26.09 -17.88 13.02
N LEU A 459 26.28 -19.08 13.55
CA LEU A 459 25.64 -19.54 14.77
C LEU A 459 26.40 -18.99 15.99
N GLN A 460 26.20 -17.72 16.22
CA GLN A 460 26.80 -16.96 17.32
C GLN A 460 25.73 -16.13 18.02
N ALA A 461 25.80 -16.00 19.33
CA ALA A 461 24.88 -15.17 20.09
C ALA A 461 24.95 -13.73 19.64
N ARG A 462 23.77 -13.15 19.35
CA ARG A 462 23.64 -11.79 18.83
C ARG A 462 23.97 -10.73 19.89
N LYS A 463 24.78 -9.75 19.50
CA LYS A 463 25.10 -8.57 20.33
C LYS A 463 24.97 -7.28 19.51
N PRO A 464 24.19 -6.25 19.98
CA PRO A 464 23.33 -6.32 21.17
C PRO A 464 22.14 -7.30 20.95
N VAL A 465 21.65 -7.83 22.05
CA VAL A 465 20.38 -8.60 22.03
C VAL A 465 19.26 -7.59 21.79
N PRO A 466 18.34 -7.84 20.84
CA PRO A 466 17.20 -6.97 20.61
C PRO A 466 16.33 -6.84 21.88
N ALA A 467 15.73 -5.67 22.07
CA ALA A 467 14.83 -5.44 23.19
C ALA A 467 13.56 -6.31 23.06
N PHE A 468 13.03 -6.73 24.18
CA PHE A 468 11.73 -7.38 24.23
C PHE A 468 10.61 -6.34 24.27
N ILE A 469 9.65 -6.43 23.38
CA ILE A 469 8.42 -5.65 23.38
C ILE A 469 7.29 -6.61 23.78
N PRO A 470 6.64 -6.42 24.94
CA PRO A 470 5.51 -7.24 25.34
C PRO A 470 4.31 -6.96 24.43
N ASP A 471 3.49 -7.96 24.21
CA ASP A 471 2.23 -7.79 23.52
C ASP A 471 1.33 -6.81 24.25
N SER A 472 0.60 -6.00 23.50
CA SER A 472 -0.34 -5.02 24.03
C SER A 472 -1.48 -5.74 24.78
N SER A 473 -1.86 -5.17 25.92
CA SER A 473 -2.99 -5.66 26.69
C SER A 473 -3.86 -4.48 27.15
N PRO A 474 -5.18 -4.66 27.22
CA PRO A 474 -6.08 -3.61 27.67
C PRO A 474 -5.72 -3.10 29.07
N SER A 475 -5.48 -1.80 29.18
CA SER A 475 -5.10 -1.15 30.44
C SER A 475 -6.29 -0.83 31.33
N ASN A 476 -7.52 -0.85 30.78
CA ASN A 476 -8.77 -0.53 31.45
C ASN A 476 -9.99 -1.18 30.78
N ALA A 477 -11.15 -1.08 31.42
CA ALA A 477 -12.41 -1.67 30.92
C ALA A 477 -12.86 -1.06 29.58
N ALA A 478 -12.60 0.21 29.32
CA ALA A 478 -12.97 0.85 28.07
C ALA A 478 -12.14 0.27 26.90
N GLN A 479 -10.84 0.11 27.09
CA GLN A 479 -9.98 -0.52 26.09
C GLN A 479 -10.32 -2.00 25.90
N GLN A 480 -10.68 -2.73 26.98
CA GLN A 480 -11.18 -4.10 26.87
C GLN A 480 -12.45 -4.16 26.01
N THR A 481 -13.33 -3.14 26.11
CA THR A 481 -14.53 -3.06 25.29
C THR A 481 -14.18 -2.89 23.80
N LEU A 482 -13.18 -2.05 23.48
CA LEU A 482 -12.71 -1.93 22.09
C LEU A 482 -12.17 -3.26 21.55
N VAL A 483 -11.38 -3.98 22.37
CA VAL A 483 -10.88 -5.31 21.99
C VAL A 483 -12.02 -6.29 21.74
N ASN A 484 -13.01 -6.34 22.64
CA ASN A 484 -14.15 -7.24 22.51
C ASN A 484 -15.03 -6.92 21.28
N ASN A 485 -15.03 -5.65 20.86
CA ASN A 485 -15.78 -5.18 19.69
C ASN A 485 -14.97 -5.29 18.37
N GLY A 486 -13.72 -5.73 18.43
CA GLY A 486 -12.86 -5.83 17.24
C GLY A 486 -12.56 -4.47 16.59
N VAL A 487 -12.44 -3.40 17.37
CA VAL A 487 -12.18 -2.04 16.88
C VAL A 487 -10.96 -1.42 17.54
N GLY A 488 -10.33 -0.49 16.81
CA GLY A 488 -9.32 0.43 17.33
C GLY A 488 -9.80 1.88 17.25
N ILE A 489 -8.97 2.82 17.70
CA ILE A 489 -9.24 4.26 17.64
C ILE A 489 -8.24 4.93 16.70
N LEU A 490 -8.75 5.67 15.72
CA LEU A 490 -7.97 6.60 14.92
C LEU A 490 -8.15 8.02 15.43
N ASN A 491 -7.06 8.66 15.86
CA ASN A 491 -7.00 10.06 16.23
C ASN A 491 -6.25 10.85 15.16
N ILE A 492 -6.81 11.96 14.70
CA ILE A 492 -6.13 12.97 13.88
C ILE A 492 -6.17 14.28 14.65
N SER A 493 -5.00 14.87 14.92
CA SER A 493 -4.93 16.10 15.70
C SER A 493 -5.59 17.28 14.99
N SER A 494 -5.37 17.44 13.67
CA SER A 494 -6.13 18.35 12.82
C SER A 494 -5.93 18.03 11.35
N VAL A 495 -6.99 17.92 10.58
CA VAL A 495 -6.92 17.83 9.10
C VAL A 495 -6.41 19.10 8.42
N TYR A 496 -6.30 20.20 9.18
CA TYR A 496 -5.74 21.48 8.73
C TYR A 496 -4.23 21.60 9.02
N ASP A 497 -3.66 20.68 9.76
CA ASP A 497 -2.21 20.53 9.89
C ASP A 497 -1.67 19.81 8.64
N PHE A 498 -1.01 20.57 7.77
CA PHE A 498 -0.48 20.03 6.52
C PHE A 498 1.06 20.21 6.51
N ASP A 499 1.79 19.11 6.62
CA ASP A 499 3.26 19.10 6.72
C ASP A 499 3.79 20.04 7.84
N GLY A 500 3.10 20.13 8.98
CA GLY A 500 3.49 20.99 10.11
C GLY A 500 3.09 22.46 9.91
N VAL A 501 2.27 22.76 8.92
CA VAL A 501 1.79 24.12 8.64
C VAL A 501 0.28 24.18 8.90
N ASP A 502 -0.15 25.19 9.64
CA ASP A 502 -1.56 25.51 9.82
C ASP A 502 -2.14 26.04 8.50
N THR A 503 -3.00 25.24 7.85
CA THR A 503 -3.68 25.63 6.60
C THR A 503 -5.09 26.19 6.80
N ALA A 504 -5.59 26.20 8.06
CA ALA A 504 -6.89 26.81 8.38
C ALA A 504 -6.89 28.31 8.09
N LYS A 505 -8.05 28.87 7.79
CA LYS A 505 -8.20 30.28 7.49
C LYS A 505 -9.17 30.93 8.50
N PRO A 506 -8.66 31.85 9.35
CA PRO A 506 -7.30 32.39 9.38
C PRO A 506 -6.27 31.48 10.05
N ASP A 507 -6.64 30.70 11.07
CA ASP A 507 -5.85 29.68 11.78
C ASP A 507 -6.79 28.72 12.50
N ILE A 508 -6.27 27.56 12.96
CA ILE A 508 -7.05 26.50 13.63
C ILE A 508 -7.77 27.05 14.88
N ALA A 509 -7.09 27.83 15.72
CA ALA A 509 -7.68 28.32 16.98
C ALA A 509 -8.81 29.32 16.74
N THR A 510 -8.66 30.21 15.76
CA THR A 510 -9.71 31.17 15.36
C THR A 510 -10.87 30.46 14.68
N GLN A 511 -10.59 29.50 13.80
CA GLN A 511 -11.61 28.71 13.10
C GLN A 511 -12.42 27.83 14.08
N ALA A 512 -11.79 27.30 15.13
CA ALA A 512 -12.46 26.51 16.16
C ALA A 512 -13.40 27.33 17.08
N ASN A 513 -13.35 28.67 17.05
CA ASN A 513 -14.13 29.52 17.94
C ASN A 513 -15.49 29.89 17.30
N PRO A 514 -16.63 29.45 17.89
CA PRO A 514 -17.97 29.78 17.36
C PRO A 514 -18.31 31.24 17.29
N GLY A 515 -17.58 32.12 18.00
CA GLY A 515 -17.71 33.58 17.90
C GLY A 515 -17.12 34.18 16.62
N GLN A 516 -16.51 33.39 15.77
CA GLN A 516 -15.85 33.82 14.53
C GLN A 516 -16.60 33.32 13.30
N ALA A 517 -16.61 34.12 12.23
CA ALA A 517 -17.29 33.77 10.98
C ALA A 517 -16.64 32.52 10.32
N SER A 518 -15.33 32.33 10.45
CA SER A 518 -14.59 31.18 9.91
C SER A 518 -15.04 29.82 10.47
N PHE A 519 -15.60 29.81 11.67
CA PHE A 519 -16.21 28.61 12.24
C PHE A 519 -17.30 28.02 11.35
N TYR A 520 -18.16 28.86 10.78
CA TYR A 520 -19.30 28.42 9.95
C TYR A 520 -18.94 28.15 8.50
N THR A 521 -17.77 28.59 8.05
CA THR A 521 -17.31 28.45 6.66
C THR A 521 -16.14 27.48 6.52
N ARG A 522 -15.80 26.76 7.59
CA ARG A 522 -14.70 25.80 7.56
C ARG A 522 -14.94 24.74 6.49
N PRO A 523 -13.91 24.39 5.68
CA PRO A 523 -14.08 23.48 4.53
C PRO A 523 -14.27 22.02 4.93
N ALA A 524 -13.50 21.49 5.89
CA ALA A 524 -13.61 20.10 6.30
C ALA A 524 -14.77 19.89 7.27
N ARG A 525 -15.63 18.92 6.98
CA ARG A 525 -16.80 18.59 7.80
C ARG A 525 -16.86 17.13 8.22
N PHE A 526 -16.37 16.22 7.37
CA PHE A 526 -16.43 14.78 7.60
C PHE A 526 -15.14 14.12 7.19
N VAL A 527 -14.89 12.94 7.78
CA VAL A 527 -13.99 11.94 7.22
C VAL A 527 -14.82 10.75 6.76
N ARG A 528 -14.44 10.16 5.64
CA ARG A 528 -14.91 8.88 5.14
C ARG A 528 -13.82 7.85 5.34
N ILE A 529 -14.18 6.66 5.80
CA ILE A 529 -13.26 5.54 5.92
C ILE A 529 -13.62 4.52 4.84
N GLU A 530 -12.63 4.13 4.06
CA GLU A 530 -12.71 3.11 3.02
C GLU A 530 -11.89 1.89 3.42
N LYS A 531 -12.40 0.70 3.13
CA LYS A 531 -11.73 -0.58 3.32
C LYS A 531 -11.39 -1.20 1.97
N ALA A 532 -10.24 -1.85 1.89
CA ALA A 532 -9.94 -2.71 0.75
C ALA A 532 -10.86 -3.94 0.72
N VAL A 533 -11.29 -4.33 -0.46
CA VAL A 533 -12.01 -5.57 -0.70
C VAL A 533 -11.01 -6.68 -1.01
N GLU A 534 -11.10 -7.76 -0.26
CA GLU A 534 -10.26 -8.94 -0.46
C GLU A 534 -10.57 -9.61 -1.81
N ILE A 535 -9.57 -9.72 -2.67
CA ILE A 535 -9.74 -10.26 -4.03
C ILE A 535 -9.68 -11.79 -3.99
N PRO A 536 -10.73 -12.50 -4.47
CA PRO A 536 -10.72 -13.95 -4.53
C PRO A 536 -9.80 -14.47 -5.64
N PRO A 537 -9.21 -15.67 -5.48
CA PRO A 537 -8.48 -16.32 -6.55
C PRO A 537 -9.39 -16.66 -7.74
N LYS A 538 -8.83 -16.73 -8.94
CA LYS A 538 -9.59 -17.04 -10.19
C LYS A 538 -10.35 -18.37 -10.13
N THR A 539 -9.90 -19.31 -9.32
CA THR A 539 -10.57 -20.59 -9.08
C THR A 539 -11.84 -20.46 -8.25
N VAL A 540 -11.96 -19.41 -7.43
CA VAL A 540 -13.16 -19.05 -6.66
C VAL A 540 -14.03 -18.09 -7.47
N ARG A 541 -13.44 -17.01 -7.98
CA ARG A 541 -14.11 -16.01 -8.81
C ARG A 541 -13.15 -15.33 -9.75
N LYS A 542 -13.35 -15.45 -11.05
CA LYS A 542 -12.62 -14.68 -12.05
C LYS A 542 -13.26 -13.30 -12.18
N LEU A 543 -12.47 -12.25 -12.01
CA LEU A 543 -12.89 -10.85 -12.17
C LEU A 543 -12.43 -10.30 -13.51
N ASP A 544 -13.18 -9.35 -14.05
CA ASP A 544 -12.83 -8.56 -15.22
C ASP A 544 -12.12 -7.26 -14.80
N GLN A 545 -11.42 -6.63 -15.73
CA GLN A 545 -10.76 -5.34 -15.45
C GLN A 545 -11.77 -4.24 -15.11
N ASN A 546 -12.96 -4.26 -15.69
CA ASN A 546 -14.03 -3.29 -15.42
C ASN A 546 -14.57 -3.38 -14.00
N ASP A 547 -14.45 -4.56 -13.35
CA ASP A 547 -14.85 -4.73 -11.94
C ASP A 547 -14.01 -3.87 -11.01
N PHE A 548 -12.77 -3.55 -11.38
CA PHE A 548 -11.87 -2.68 -10.61
C PHE A 548 -11.98 -1.20 -10.95
N GLY A 549 -12.70 -0.87 -12.03
CA GLY A 549 -12.85 0.50 -12.54
C GLY A 549 -11.60 1.04 -13.27
N PRO A 550 -11.77 2.15 -14.03
CA PRO A 550 -10.70 2.70 -14.86
C PRO A 550 -9.58 3.39 -14.08
N ALA A 551 -9.80 3.73 -12.81
CA ALA A 551 -8.78 4.34 -11.97
C ALA A 551 -7.61 3.38 -11.66
N GLY A 552 -7.80 2.06 -11.85
CA GLY A 552 -6.78 1.04 -11.57
C GLY A 552 -6.42 0.93 -10.09
N MET A 553 -7.28 1.43 -9.23
CA MET A 553 -7.22 1.28 -7.77
C MET A 553 -7.82 -0.08 -7.43
N GLY A 554 -7.31 -0.77 -6.40
CA GLY A 554 -7.92 -1.99 -5.91
C GLY A 554 -9.41 -1.80 -5.62
N MET A 555 -10.17 -2.88 -5.50
CA MET A 555 -11.59 -2.80 -5.16
C MET A 555 -11.75 -2.26 -3.73
N ARG A 556 -12.65 -1.28 -3.53
CA ARG A 556 -12.84 -0.57 -2.26
C ARG A 556 -14.31 -0.54 -1.88
N GLU A 557 -14.59 -0.57 -0.59
CA GLU A 557 -15.91 -0.37 -0.03
C GLU A 557 -15.87 0.67 1.10
N ILE A 558 -16.97 1.42 1.28
CA ILE A 558 -17.05 2.47 2.28
C ILE A 558 -17.50 1.85 3.61
N LEU A 559 -16.70 2.04 4.69
CA LEU A 559 -17.06 1.60 6.03
C LEU A 559 -18.01 2.56 6.73
N GLY A 560 -17.91 3.85 6.43
CA GLY A 560 -18.76 4.88 7.03
C GLY A 560 -18.08 6.22 7.14
N TYR A 561 -18.71 7.11 7.92
CA TYR A 561 -18.40 8.53 8.06
C TYR A 561 -18.33 8.93 9.52
N ALA A 562 -17.49 9.91 9.82
CA ALA A 562 -17.45 10.58 11.11
C ALA A 562 -17.24 12.09 10.95
N PRO A 563 -17.77 12.93 11.85
CA PRO A 563 -17.60 14.38 11.75
C PRO A 563 -16.16 14.81 12.07
N VAL A 564 -15.67 15.83 11.35
CA VAL A 564 -14.46 16.59 11.69
C VAL A 564 -14.86 17.70 12.65
N GLN A 565 -14.20 17.79 13.80
CA GLN A 565 -14.48 18.83 14.78
C GLN A 565 -13.97 20.20 14.32
N PRO A 566 -14.46 21.32 14.90
CA PRO A 566 -14.11 22.66 14.42
C PRO A 566 -12.62 23.00 14.38
N ASP A 567 -11.81 22.39 15.25
CA ASP A 567 -10.35 22.50 15.26
C ASP A 567 -9.66 21.57 14.22
N GLY A 568 -10.45 20.90 13.38
CA GLY A 568 -9.97 19.91 12.41
C GLY A 568 -9.68 18.55 12.99
N SER A 569 -9.90 18.34 14.28
CA SER A 569 -9.59 17.07 14.92
C SER A 569 -10.65 16.00 14.64
N VAL A 570 -10.19 14.73 14.68
CA VAL A 570 -11.01 13.53 14.53
C VAL A 570 -10.60 12.50 15.58
N SER A 571 -11.57 11.81 16.17
CA SER A 571 -11.35 10.69 17.07
C SER A 571 -12.46 9.67 16.85
N ILE A 572 -12.14 8.56 16.14
CA ILE A 572 -13.16 7.60 15.69
C ILE A 572 -12.76 6.16 15.98
N GLN A 573 -13.75 5.32 16.20
CA GLN A 573 -13.58 3.88 16.19
C GLN A 573 -13.61 3.37 14.76
N VAL A 574 -12.60 2.59 14.40
CA VAL A 574 -12.50 1.93 13.09
C VAL A 574 -12.37 0.42 13.30
N PRO A 575 -12.89 -0.40 12.38
CA PRO A 575 -12.69 -1.84 12.44
C PRO A 575 -11.19 -2.17 12.48
N ALA A 576 -10.81 -3.07 13.37
CA ALA A 576 -9.45 -3.56 13.49
C ALA A 576 -9.20 -4.73 12.51
N GLN A 577 -7.93 -5.00 12.24
CA GLN A 577 -7.49 -6.14 11.44
C GLN A 577 -7.98 -6.13 9.98
N VAL A 578 -8.27 -4.95 9.46
CA VAL A 578 -8.59 -4.72 8.05
C VAL A 578 -7.74 -3.58 7.49
N PRO A 579 -7.34 -3.65 6.20
CA PRO A 579 -6.69 -2.52 5.55
C PRO A 579 -7.72 -1.43 5.24
N PHE A 580 -7.48 -0.21 5.72
CA PHE A 580 -8.37 0.94 5.50
C PHE A 580 -7.60 2.21 5.12
N THR A 581 -8.32 3.15 4.53
CA THR A 581 -7.82 4.48 4.19
C THR A 581 -8.86 5.54 4.57
N ILE A 582 -8.49 6.82 4.49
CA ILE A 582 -9.33 7.96 4.87
C ILE A 582 -9.41 9.01 3.78
N ASP A 583 -10.58 9.66 3.67
CA ASP A 583 -10.81 10.85 2.87
C ASP A 583 -11.35 11.97 3.75
N VAL A 584 -10.92 13.22 3.52
CA VAL A 584 -11.48 14.41 4.17
C VAL A 584 -12.49 15.05 3.24
N LEU A 585 -13.69 15.33 3.76
CA LEU A 585 -14.84 15.76 2.98
C LEU A 585 -15.37 17.11 3.44
N ASP A 586 -15.97 17.86 2.49
CA ASP A 586 -16.74 19.09 2.74
C ASP A 586 -18.15 18.82 3.30
N GLY A 587 -18.96 19.86 3.43
CA GLY A 587 -20.35 19.77 3.89
C GLY A 587 -21.31 19.09 2.92
N ASN A 588 -20.90 18.86 1.68
CA ASN A 588 -21.63 18.10 0.67
C ASN A 588 -21.11 16.68 0.51
N ALA A 589 -20.26 16.23 1.44
CA ALA A 589 -19.57 14.94 1.40
C ALA A 589 -18.68 14.74 0.15
N ARG A 590 -18.11 15.80 -0.40
CA ARG A 590 -17.15 15.78 -1.50
C ARG A 590 -15.74 15.82 -0.94
N ARG A 591 -14.85 15.02 -1.48
CA ARG A 591 -13.44 14.97 -1.08
C ARG A 591 -12.74 16.30 -1.40
N ILE A 592 -12.02 16.85 -0.43
CA ILE A 592 -11.28 18.12 -0.53
C ILE A 592 -9.76 17.98 -0.40
N THR A 593 -9.27 16.77 -0.19
CA THR A 593 -7.84 16.44 -0.13
C THR A 593 -7.47 15.47 -1.25
N ALA A 594 -6.17 15.31 -1.50
CA ALA A 594 -5.70 14.18 -2.28
C ALA A 594 -6.10 12.86 -1.58
N GLN A 595 -6.30 11.80 -2.36
CA GLN A 595 -6.58 10.48 -1.81
C GLN A 595 -5.38 9.97 -1.03
N HIS A 596 -5.63 9.35 0.12
CA HIS A 596 -4.60 8.64 0.85
C HIS A 596 -4.28 7.31 0.13
N THR A 597 -3.05 7.17 -0.32
CA THR A 597 -2.63 6.08 -1.23
C THR A 597 -2.10 4.84 -0.52
N SER A 598 -1.82 4.90 0.79
CA SER A 598 -1.33 3.75 1.55
C SER A 598 -2.43 3.19 2.46
N TRP A 599 -2.49 1.88 2.54
CA TRP A 599 -3.39 1.21 3.48
C TRP A 599 -2.84 1.26 4.90
N MET A 600 -3.71 1.61 5.84
CA MET A 600 -3.47 1.56 7.28
C MET A 600 -4.19 0.37 7.90
N SER A 601 -3.68 -0.14 9.00
CA SER A 601 -4.38 -1.12 9.82
C SER A 601 -4.23 -0.82 11.32
N LEU A 602 -5.11 -1.35 12.13
CA LEU A 602 -5.11 -1.27 13.58
C LEU A 602 -5.31 -2.66 14.18
N GLN A 603 -4.71 -2.90 15.34
CA GLN A 603 -5.05 -4.06 16.16
C GLN A 603 -6.24 -3.74 17.08
N PRO A 604 -7.00 -4.77 17.54
CA PRO A 604 -8.10 -4.55 18.48
C PRO A 604 -7.62 -3.81 19.74
N GLY A 605 -8.29 -2.70 20.08
CA GLY A 605 -7.93 -1.86 21.23
C GLY A 605 -6.76 -0.91 20.98
N GLU A 606 -6.12 -0.94 19.83
CA GLU A 606 -5.04 -0.02 19.48
C GLU A 606 -5.58 1.41 19.27
N THR A 607 -4.80 2.39 19.68
CA THR A 607 -5.01 3.80 19.34
C THR A 607 -3.89 4.29 18.44
N LYS A 608 -4.22 4.62 17.21
CA LYS A 608 -3.30 5.24 16.23
C LYS A 608 -3.53 6.74 16.19
N SER A 609 -2.46 7.52 16.27
CA SER A 609 -2.55 8.98 16.24
C SER A 609 -1.76 9.54 15.07
N CYS A 610 -2.39 10.44 14.32
CA CYS A 610 -1.78 11.23 13.26
C CYS A 610 -1.81 12.71 13.65
N ASN A 611 -0.76 13.46 13.32
CA ASN A 611 -0.74 14.89 13.56
C ASN A 611 -1.69 15.62 12.61
N GLY A 612 -1.66 15.24 11.34
CA GLY A 612 -2.46 15.83 10.28
C GLY A 612 -2.22 15.19 8.94
N CYS A 613 -2.42 15.95 7.87
CA CYS A 613 -2.16 15.55 6.50
C CYS A 613 -0.69 15.82 6.12
N HIS A 614 -0.21 15.15 5.07
CA HIS A 614 1.15 15.31 4.55
C HIS A 614 1.16 15.17 3.02
N THR A 615 2.15 15.80 2.37
CA THR A 615 2.42 15.56 0.95
C THR A 615 3.28 14.33 0.77
N THR A 616 3.10 13.66 -0.38
CA THR A 616 4.04 12.67 -0.85
C THR A 616 5.13 13.36 -1.66
N GLY A 617 6.41 12.99 -1.44
CA GLY A 617 7.53 13.43 -2.28
C GLY A 617 8.02 14.87 -2.05
N ASN A 618 7.69 15.53 -0.95
CA ASN A 618 8.27 16.80 -0.60
C ASN A 618 9.65 16.59 0.04
N VAL A 619 10.70 16.88 -0.70
CA VAL A 619 12.10 16.72 -0.27
C VAL A 619 12.57 17.77 0.75
N THR A 620 11.81 18.83 0.99
CA THR A 620 12.19 19.93 1.88
C THR A 620 11.62 19.80 3.28
N ASP A 621 10.50 19.12 3.43
CA ASP A 621 9.80 18.93 4.69
C ASP A 621 9.78 17.46 5.09
N PRO A 622 9.93 17.12 6.38
CA PRO A 622 9.85 15.76 6.85
C PRO A 622 8.42 15.23 6.71
N SER A 623 8.28 13.92 6.60
CA SER A 623 6.98 13.25 6.59
C SER A 623 6.23 13.56 7.89
N HIS A 624 5.27 14.47 7.84
CA HIS A 624 4.65 15.04 9.03
C HIS A 624 3.52 14.18 9.59
N GLY A 625 2.80 13.48 8.78
CA GLY A 625 1.65 12.65 9.22
C GLY A 625 1.99 11.55 10.23
N ARG A 626 3.28 11.24 10.40
CA ARG A 626 3.74 10.14 11.27
C ARG A 626 3.78 10.56 12.74
N ASN A 627 3.20 9.73 13.60
CA ASN A 627 3.24 9.93 15.05
C ASN A 627 4.70 9.91 15.57
N GLY A 628 5.03 10.87 16.42
CA GLY A 628 6.33 10.95 17.10
C GLY A 628 7.50 11.54 16.29
N LEU A 629 7.33 11.86 14.99
CA LEU A 629 8.38 12.48 14.18
C LEU A 629 8.39 14.01 14.28
N THR A 630 7.21 14.63 14.36
CA THR A 630 7.03 16.07 14.48
C THR A 630 5.96 16.40 15.52
N ALA A 631 5.97 17.61 16.06
CA ALA A 631 4.92 18.08 16.95
C ALA A 631 3.70 18.50 16.11
N ALA A 632 2.51 18.09 16.53
CA ALA A 632 1.27 18.56 15.92
C ALA A 632 1.12 20.07 16.03
N VAL A 633 0.59 20.72 14.99
CA VAL A 633 0.23 22.14 15.02
C VAL A 633 -0.94 22.36 15.99
N ASN A 634 -1.95 21.52 15.96
CA ASN A 634 -3.01 21.50 16.98
C ASN A 634 -2.52 20.78 18.24
N LYS A 635 -2.14 21.54 19.24
CA LYS A 635 -1.66 21.01 20.52
C LYS A 635 -2.77 20.65 21.51
N GLY A 636 -4.04 20.81 21.10
CA GLY A 636 -5.19 20.64 21.98
C GLY A 636 -5.31 21.74 23.05
N ALA A 637 -6.13 21.48 24.06
CA ALA A 637 -6.41 22.44 25.13
C ALA A 637 -5.16 22.75 25.98
N PRO A 638 -4.90 24.04 26.28
CA PRO A 638 -3.70 24.40 27.05
C PRO A 638 -3.78 24.03 28.54
N THR A 639 -5.00 23.88 29.09
CA THR A 639 -5.22 23.61 30.52
C THR A 639 -6.40 22.66 30.73
N THR A 640 -6.32 21.90 31.81
CA THR A 640 -7.44 21.02 32.24
C THR A 640 -8.59 21.83 32.86
N GLY A 641 -9.83 21.45 32.58
CA GLY A 641 -11.05 21.97 33.20
C GLY A 641 -11.59 23.25 32.56
N SER A 642 -11.06 23.67 31.42
CA SER A 642 -11.56 24.84 30.68
C SER A 642 -12.21 24.42 29.37
N PRO A 643 -13.35 25.06 28.95
CA PRO A 643 -13.88 24.87 27.62
C PRO A 643 -12.97 25.55 26.58
N PHE A 644 -13.07 25.10 25.33
CA PHE A 644 -12.45 25.85 24.22
C PHE A 644 -13.09 27.25 24.06
N PRO A 645 -12.35 28.24 23.57
CA PRO A 645 -12.84 29.61 23.45
C PRO A 645 -14.16 29.70 22.69
N GLY A 646 -15.16 30.37 23.27
CA GLY A 646 -16.46 30.56 22.65
C GLY A 646 -17.39 29.35 22.58
N THR A 647 -16.91 28.17 23.00
CA THR A 647 -17.72 26.95 22.95
C THR A 647 -18.60 26.77 24.20
N TYR A 648 -19.49 25.79 24.16
CA TYR A 648 -20.37 25.44 25.25
C TYR A 648 -19.56 25.05 26.49
N SER A 649 -19.85 25.70 27.63
CA SER A 649 -19.05 25.59 28.85
C SER A 649 -19.03 24.20 29.49
N ALA A 650 -20.03 23.37 29.19
CA ALA A 650 -20.07 21.99 29.67
C ALA A 650 -19.07 21.05 28.96
N LEU A 651 -18.55 21.47 27.79
CA LEU A 651 -17.55 20.74 27.03
C LEU A 651 -16.13 21.17 27.47
N PHE A 652 -15.75 20.87 28.69
CA PHE A 652 -14.42 21.21 29.21
C PHE A 652 -13.38 20.16 28.84
N ALA A 653 -12.22 20.63 28.40
CA ALA A 653 -11.12 19.77 27.96
C ALA A 653 -10.14 19.46 29.10
N ASN A 654 -9.40 18.37 28.97
CA ASN A 654 -8.15 18.15 29.68
C ASN A 654 -6.98 18.72 28.87
N ALA A 655 -5.89 19.08 29.56
CA ALA A 655 -4.69 19.60 28.88
C ALA A 655 -4.20 18.63 27.81
N GLY A 656 -3.98 19.14 26.59
CA GLY A 656 -3.57 18.36 25.43
C GLY A 656 -4.70 17.67 24.66
N GLU A 657 -5.93 17.62 25.18
CA GLU A 657 -7.05 17.07 24.42
C GLU A 657 -7.46 18.00 23.26
N THR A 658 -7.65 17.44 22.08
CA THR A 658 -8.32 18.08 20.96
C THR A 658 -9.83 18.14 21.18
N MET A 659 -10.57 18.89 20.36
CA MET A 659 -12.02 18.93 20.45
C MET A 659 -12.65 17.55 20.25
N ALA A 660 -12.14 16.74 19.32
CA ALA A 660 -12.63 15.38 19.10
C ALA A 660 -12.39 14.47 20.29
N GLN A 661 -11.23 14.52 20.91
CA GLN A 661 -10.91 13.72 22.11
C GLN A 661 -11.75 14.16 23.31
N THR A 662 -11.93 15.47 23.49
CA THR A 662 -12.80 16.01 24.54
C THR A 662 -14.23 15.54 24.37
N LEU A 663 -14.77 15.63 23.14
CA LEU A 663 -16.14 15.17 22.85
C LEU A 663 -16.29 13.66 23.09
N SER A 664 -15.34 12.85 22.61
CA SER A 664 -15.35 11.41 22.83
C SER A 664 -15.33 11.05 24.32
N ARG A 665 -14.50 11.71 25.14
CA ARG A 665 -14.42 11.47 26.57
C ARG A 665 -15.71 11.85 27.30
N ILE A 666 -16.26 13.03 27.03
CA ILE A 666 -17.47 13.51 27.73
C ILE A 666 -18.70 12.71 27.33
N SER A 667 -18.83 12.32 26.08
CA SER A 667 -19.95 11.50 25.63
C SER A 667 -19.93 10.08 26.18
N CYS A 668 -18.78 9.60 26.65
CA CYS A 668 -18.60 8.28 27.26
C CYS A 668 -18.90 8.24 28.78
N GLU A 669 -18.99 9.38 29.45
CA GLU A 669 -19.30 9.40 30.88
C GLU A 669 -20.81 9.26 31.12
N THR A 670 -21.21 8.22 31.83
CA THR A 670 -22.61 8.02 32.25
C THR A 670 -23.06 9.22 33.09
N GLY A 671 -24.09 9.93 32.66
CA GLY A 671 -24.56 11.15 33.29
C GLY A 671 -23.98 12.44 32.75
N SER A 672 -23.39 12.38 31.55
CA SER A 672 -22.69 13.49 30.92
C SER A 672 -23.50 14.80 30.87
N ALA A 673 -22.79 15.91 30.95
CA ALA A 673 -23.35 17.25 30.75
C ALA A 673 -24.09 17.43 29.41
N LEU A 674 -23.85 16.56 28.42
CA LEU A 674 -24.50 16.54 27.13
C LEU A 674 -25.99 16.09 27.22
N ALA A 675 -26.38 15.33 28.22
CA ALA A 675 -27.76 14.91 28.44
C ALA A 675 -28.68 16.10 28.79
N ASN A 676 -28.10 17.24 29.21
CA ASN A 676 -28.83 18.42 29.62
C ASN A 676 -28.84 19.52 28.53
N LEU A 677 -28.37 19.24 27.31
CA LEU A 677 -28.54 20.13 26.19
C LEU A 677 -30.01 20.22 25.80
N ALA A 678 -30.45 21.38 25.32
CA ALA A 678 -31.82 21.60 24.84
C ALA A 678 -32.22 20.66 23.70
N GLU A 679 -31.21 20.21 22.92
CA GLU A 679 -31.27 19.07 22.01
C GLU A 679 -30.33 18.01 22.58
N PRO A 680 -30.82 16.87 23.13
CA PRO A 680 -29.98 15.85 23.70
C PRO A 680 -29.07 15.26 22.64
N TYR A 681 -27.76 15.35 22.86
CA TYR A 681 -26.77 14.68 22.03
C TYR A 681 -26.88 13.16 22.27
N THR A 682 -27.49 12.48 21.33
CA THR A 682 -27.78 11.05 21.41
C THR A 682 -26.72 10.18 20.71
N GLN A 683 -25.65 10.80 20.17
CA GLN A 683 -24.57 10.05 19.55
C GLN A 683 -23.86 9.18 20.59
N PRO A 684 -23.50 7.96 20.24
CA PRO A 684 -22.79 7.06 21.16
C PRO A 684 -21.43 7.63 21.55
N CYS A 685 -20.95 7.15 22.64
CA CYS A 685 -19.78 7.50 23.45
C CYS A 685 -18.43 7.65 22.74
N SER A 686 -18.22 7.15 21.62
CA SER A 686 -17.10 7.40 20.73
C SER A 686 -17.72 7.73 19.39
N GLN A 687 -17.06 8.53 18.61
CA GLN A 687 -17.51 8.74 17.25
C GLN A 687 -17.40 7.41 16.50
N ILE A 688 -18.50 6.68 16.45
CA ILE A 688 -18.62 5.44 15.71
C ILE A 688 -18.87 5.83 14.25
N LEU A 689 -18.27 5.09 13.32
CA LEU A 689 -18.60 5.21 11.90
C LEU A 689 -20.10 4.98 11.69
N THR A 690 -20.75 5.86 10.96
CA THR A 690 -22.15 5.73 10.55
C THR A 690 -22.23 5.69 9.04
N THR A 691 -23.28 5.05 8.51
CA THR A 691 -23.53 4.99 7.07
C THR A 691 -24.03 6.33 6.50
N ASP A 692 -24.61 7.16 7.37
CA ASP A 692 -25.09 8.49 7.01
C ASP A 692 -24.12 9.56 7.50
N VAL A 693 -24.10 10.69 6.79
CA VAL A 693 -23.27 11.83 7.13
C VAL A 693 -24.04 12.77 8.03
N ILE A 694 -23.55 12.99 9.26
CA ILE A 694 -24.20 13.81 10.27
C ILE A 694 -23.20 14.79 10.86
N TYR A 695 -23.57 16.04 10.94
CA TYR A 695 -22.80 17.08 11.61
C TYR A 695 -23.68 17.83 12.64
N PRO A 696 -23.70 17.43 13.91
CA PRO A 696 -24.49 18.06 14.94
C PRO A 696 -23.82 19.34 15.49
N PRO A 697 -24.58 20.39 15.86
CA PRO A 697 -24.06 21.68 16.37
C PRO A 697 -23.73 21.58 17.86
N VAL A 698 -22.85 20.69 18.29
CA VAL A 698 -22.59 20.42 19.71
C VAL A 698 -21.73 21.47 20.41
N TRP A 699 -20.91 22.20 19.66
CA TRP A 699 -19.97 23.19 20.21
C TRP A 699 -20.58 24.56 20.44
N THR A 700 -21.76 24.81 19.89
CA THR A 700 -22.44 26.08 19.97
C THR A 700 -23.51 26.08 21.10
N ASN A 701 -23.78 27.23 21.65
CA ASN A 701 -24.77 27.46 22.68
C ASN A 701 -25.52 28.74 22.41
N SER A 702 -26.87 28.75 22.51
CA SER A 702 -27.71 29.90 22.23
C SER A 702 -27.43 31.13 23.11
N VAL A 703 -26.78 30.95 24.27
CA VAL A 703 -26.38 32.03 25.18
C VAL A 703 -25.04 32.64 24.78
N THR A 704 -24.07 31.79 24.39
CA THR A 704 -22.70 32.17 24.05
C THR A 704 -22.50 32.38 22.56
N THR A 705 -23.37 31.80 21.71
CA THR A 705 -23.26 31.82 20.25
C THR A 705 -24.65 32.19 19.68
N PRO A 706 -24.86 33.44 19.23
CA PRO A 706 -26.16 33.92 18.74
C PRO A 706 -26.69 33.18 17.50
N GLN A 707 -25.83 32.56 16.75
CA GLN A 707 -26.16 31.74 15.58
C GLN A 707 -25.59 30.36 15.79
N PRO A 708 -26.40 29.34 16.08
CA PRO A 708 -25.94 27.95 16.19
C PRO A 708 -25.40 27.47 14.83
N ASP A 709 -24.39 26.62 14.85
CA ASP A 709 -23.90 25.99 13.64
C ASP A 709 -25.00 25.16 12.96
N ALA A 710 -25.02 25.17 11.64
CA ALA A 710 -26.00 24.41 10.87
C ALA A 710 -25.79 22.90 11.06
N SER A 711 -26.87 22.19 11.36
CA SER A 711 -26.86 20.73 11.24
C SER A 711 -26.81 20.35 9.74
N ILE A 712 -25.96 19.42 9.39
CA ILE A 712 -25.88 18.85 8.04
C ILE A 712 -26.09 17.35 8.18
N ASP A 713 -27.20 16.85 7.65
CA ASP A 713 -27.57 15.45 7.68
C ASP A 713 -27.77 14.97 6.24
N LEU A 714 -26.94 14.07 5.76
CA LEU A 714 -27.03 13.49 4.43
C LEU A 714 -27.26 12.00 4.51
N TYR A 715 -28.44 11.55 4.11
CA TYR A 715 -28.84 10.16 4.06
C TYR A 715 -28.98 9.71 2.61
N TYR A 716 -28.76 8.44 2.31
CA TYR A 716 -28.97 7.89 0.96
C TYR A 716 -30.42 8.01 0.50
N GLY A 717 -31.36 7.91 1.40
CA GLY A 717 -32.78 8.10 1.09
C GLY A 717 -33.26 9.54 1.13
N VAL A 718 -32.72 10.37 2.02
CA VAL A 718 -33.16 11.75 2.25
C VAL A 718 -31.97 12.62 2.57
N SER A 719 -31.95 13.83 2.00
CA SER A 719 -31.03 14.88 2.41
C SER A 719 -31.75 15.87 3.30
N VAL A 720 -31.14 16.20 4.44
CA VAL A 720 -31.65 17.24 5.35
C VAL A 720 -30.55 18.28 5.55
N VAL A 721 -30.83 19.52 5.17
CA VAL A 721 -29.92 20.63 5.38
C VAL A 721 -30.68 21.70 6.15
N ASN A 722 -30.15 22.16 7.28
CA ASN A 722 -30.77 23.17 8.14
C ASN A 722 -32.23 22.82 8.55
N GLY A 723 -32.52 21.53 8.76
CA GLY A 723 -33.85 21.07 9.11
C GLY A 723 -34.86 20.97 7.97
N ALA A 724 -34.45 21.24 6.73
CA ALA A 724 -35.29 21.06 5.55
C ALA A 724 -34.97 19.73 4.88
N SER A 725 -35.96 18.84 4.79
CA SER A 725 -35.85 17.59 4.05
C SER A 725 -35.94 17.82 2.55
N THR A 726 -35.02 17.25 1.80
CA THR A 726 -35.07 17.10 0.36
C THR A 726 -35.23 15.64 0.00
N GLU A 727 -35.98 15.34 -1.07
CA GLU A 727 -36.07 13.95 -1.54
C GLU A 727 -34.70 13.43 -1.92
N GLY A 728 -34.33 12.30 -1.40
CA GLY A 728 -33.15 11.54 -1.74
C GLY A 728 -33.44 10.40 -2.70
N ILE A 729 -32.45 9.59 -2.94
CA ILE A 729 -32.60 8.33 -3.67
C ILE A 729 -33.70 7.53 -2.99
N PRO A 730 -34.69 6.97 -3.72
CA PRO A 730 -35.62 6.05 -3.11
C PRO A 730 -34.81 4.92 -2.47
N SER A 731 -34.73 4.95 -1.16
CA SER A 731 -33.97 3.94 -0.43
C SER A 731 -34.75 2.64 -0.44
N THR A 732 -34.36 1.80 -1.24
CA THR A 732 -34.48 0.38 -1.02
C THR A 732 -33.14 -0.12 -1.44
N PRO A 733 -32.38 -0.44 -0.59
CA PRO A 733 -32.58 -1.16 0.63
C PRO A 733 -32.31 -0.32 1.85
N PRO A 734 -32.62 -0.85 2.98
CA PRO A 734 -32.07 -0.36 4.20
C PRO A 734 -30.57 -0.52 4.16
N MET A 735 -29.86 0.50 3.77
CA MET A 735 -28.53 0.69 4.29
C MET A 735 -28.68 0.62 5.79
N ILE A 736 -27.95 -0.25 6.43
CA ILE A 736 -28.21 -0.54 7.82
C ILE A 736 -27.78 0.65 8.63
N ILE A 737 -28.77 1.37 9.03
CA ILE A 737 -28.73 2.39 10.04
C ILE A 737 -28.53 1.65 11.35
N GLY A 738 -27.34 1.59 11.85
CA GLY A 738 -27.12 0.99 13.15
C GLY A 738 -25.64 1.01 13.49
N ASN A 739 -25.39 1.03 14.79
CA ASN A 739 -24.07 0.88 15.34
C ASN A 739 -23.44 -0.39 14.79
N CYS A 740 -22.45 -0.21 13.92
CA CYS A 740 -21.68 -1.30 13.34
C CYS A 740 -20.66 -1.88 14.32
N VAL A 741 -21.07 -2.12 15.55
CA VAL A 741 -20.26 -2.73 16.57
C VAL A 741 -21.02 -3.93 17.16
N PRO A 742 -20.44 -5.12 17.12
CA PRO A 742 -19.19 -5.47 16.45
C PRO A 742 -19.27 -5.35 14.92
N TRP A 743 -18.11 -5.17 14.28
CA TRP A 743 -17.98 -5.12 12.82
C TRP A 743 -18.65 -6.32 12.15
N SER A 744 -19.43 -6.07 11.09
CA SER A 744 -20.12 -7.13 10.34
C SER A 744 -20.34 -6.71 8.89
N ALA A 745 -20.73 -7.67 8.03
CA ALA A 745 -21.09 -7.43 6.64
C ALA A 745 -22.14 -6.32 6.45
N GLN A 746 -22.95 -6.08 7.46
CA GLN A 746 -24.02 -5.07 7.44
C GLN A 746 -23.53 -3.64 7.63
N CYS A 747 -22.23 -3.44 7.87
CA CYS A 747 -21.62 -2.17 8.19
C CYS A 747 -20.88 -1.51 7.02
N ARG A 748 -20.97 -2.05 5.83
CA ARG A 748 -20.28 -1.56 4.63
C ARG A 748 -21.27 -1.08 3.59
N ILE A 749 -20.84 -0.09 2.81
CA ILE A 749 -21.59 0.46 1.68
C ILE A 749 -21.00 -0.05 0.40
N THR A 750 -21.80 -0.78 -0.38
CA THR A 750 -21.46 -1.33 -1.68
C THR A 750 -22.15 -0.51 -2.77
N ILE A 751 -21.39 0.07 -3.70
CA ILE A 751 -21.90 0.92 -4.77
C ILE A 751 -21.50 0.33 -6.11
N HIS A 752 -22.50 -0.07 -6.91
CA HIS A 752 -22.31 -0.59 -8.28
C HIS A 752 -22.70 0.46 -9.31
N TYR A 753 -22.18 0.34 -10.53
CA TYR A 753 -22.69 1.14 -11.63
C TYR A 753 -23.99 0.57 -12.18
N ALA A 754 -23.98 -0.69 -12.58
CA ALA A 754 -25.16 -1.38 -13.13
C ALA A 754 -25.86 -2.24 -12.08
N ASN A 755 -27.16 -2.44 -12.26
CA ASN A 755 -27.94 -3.32 -11.38
C ASN A 755 -27.51 -4.78 -11.56
N PRO A 756 -26.92 -5.39 -10.55
CA PRO A 756 -26.71 -6.83 -10.58
C PRO A 756 -28.07 -7.52 -10.44
N ALA A 757 -28.43 -8.36 -11.40
CA ALA A 757 -29.69 -9.09 -11.39
C ALA A 757 -29.94 -9.93 -10.11
N SER A 758 -28.93 -10.08 -9.27
CA SER A 758 -28.94 -10.93 -8.07
C SER A 758 -29.34 -10.19 -6.78
N ASN A 759 -29.24 -8.86 -6.71
CA ASN A 759 -29.57 -8.11 -5.50
C ASN A 759 -30.17 -6.73 -5.86
N PRO A 760 -31.49 -6.60 -6.03
CA PRO A 760 -32.15 -5.34 -6.35
C PRO A 760 -32.07 -4.31 -5.22
N ALA A 761 -31.42 -4.69 -4.12
CA ALA A 761 -31.31 -3.91 -2.90
C ALA A 761 -30.06 -3.02 -2.84
N ASP A 762 -29.06 -3.23 -3.70
CA ASP A 762 -27.82 -2.47 -3.68
C ASP A 762 -27.98 -1.10 -4.36
N LEU A 763 -27.15 -0.16 -3.94
CA LEU A 763 -27.08 1.17 -4.55
C LEU A 763 -26.35 1.07 -5.91
N PHE A 764 -26.93 1.66 -6.94
CA PHE A 764 -26.30 1.66 -8.27
C PHE A 764 -26.55 2.96 -9.05
N ILE A 765 -25.55 3.37 -9.79
CA ILE A 765 -25.51 4.65 -10.47
C ILE A 765 -26.48 4.69 -11.66
N GLN A 766 -26.57 3.60 -12.43
CA GLN A 766 -27.45 3.53 -13.63
C GLN A 766 -28.90 3.92 -13.34
N ASN A 767 -29.42 3.62 -12.15
CA ASN A 767 -30.77 3.99 -11.74
C ASN A 767 -30.99 5.51 -11.68
N LEU A 768 -29.95 6.29 -11.40
CA LEU A 768 -30.05 7.73 -11.33
C LEU A 768 -30.50 8.31 -12.66
N TRP A 769 -30.06 7.72 -13.76
CA TRP A 769 -30.35 8.20 -15.12
C TRP A 769 -31.77 7.86 -15.57
N THR A 770 -32.33 6.77 -15.05
CA THR A 770 -33.67 6.29 -15.40
C THR A 770 -34.76 6.72 -14.43
N THR A 771 -34.41 7.28 -13.29
CA THR A 771 -35.37 7.79 -12.30
C THR A 771 -36.14 8.99 -12.86
N ALA A 772 -37.47 8.93 -12.76
CA ALA A 772 -38.36 9.99 -13.23
C ALA A 772 -38.24 11.25 -12.36
N ARG A 773 -37.99 12.36 -12.98
CA ARG A 773 -37.73 13.69 -12.40
C ARG A 773 -38.49 14.78 -13.15
N GLY A 774 -38.33 16.02 -12.71
CA GLY A 774 -38.84 17.17 -13.45
C GLY A 774 -40.30 17.52 -13.14
N PRO A 775 -40.96 18.36 -13.97
CA PRO A 775 -42.27 18.88 -13.64
C PRO A 775 -43.27 17.73 -13.46
N VAL A 776 -44.00 17.83 -12.35
CA VAL A 776 -45.04 16.86 -12.00
C VAL A 776 -46.31 17.19 -12.82
N VAL A 777 -46.70 16.28 -13.74
CA VAL A 777 -47.99 16.41 -14.46
C VAL A 777 -48.96 15.38 -13.86
N ALA A 778 -50.11 15.86 -13.36
CA ALA A 778 -51.09 15.03 -12.67
C ALA A 778 -50.53 14.18 -11.49
N GLY A 779 -49.54 14.70 -10.77
CA GLY A 779 -48.90 14.03 -9.59
C GLY A 779 -47.82 13.03 -9.95
N VAL A 780 -47.39 12.94 -11.19
CA VAL A 780 -46.34 12.01 -11.64
C VAL A 780 -45.21 12.79 -12.30
N ALA A 781 -43.98 12.61 -11.83
CA ALA A 781 -42.77 13.07 -12.53
C ALA A 781 -42.64 12.30 -13.85
N THR A 782 -42.32 13.02 -14.93
CA THR A 782 -42.40 12.42 -16.29
C THR A 782 -41.10 12.44 -17.09
N GLN A 783 -40.05 13.10 -16.60
CA GLN A 783 -38.75 13.21 -17.29
C GLN A 783 -37.68 12.39 -16.63
N THR A 784 -36.88 11.72 -17.44
CA THR A 784 -35.66 11.00 -17.01
C THR A 784 -34.46 11.59 -17.73
N CYS A 785 -33.24 11.41 -17.23
CA CYS A 785 -32.03 11.84 -17.94
C CYS A 785 -31.95 11.18 -19.33
N THR A 786 -32.36 9.93 -19.44
CA THR A 786 -32.39 9.16 -20.70
C THR A 786 -33.41 9.68 -21.72
N ASN A 787 -34.30 10.60 -21.40
CA ASN A 787 -35.18 11.23 -22.40
C ASN A 787 -34.41 12.14 -23.36
N CYS A 788 -33.34 12.76 -22.91
CA CYS A 788 -32.52 13.67 -23.72
C CYS A 788 -31.13 13.05 -24.03
N HIS A 789 -30.53 12.36 -23.06
CA HIS A 789 -29.25 11.66 -23.19
C HIS A 789 -29.45 10.24 -23.73
N ASN A 790 -29.86 10.15 -25.00
CA ASN A 790 -30.24 8.91 -25.69
C ASN A 790 -30.11 9.13 -27.20
N PRO A 791 -29.55 8.20 -27.97
CA PRO A 791 -29.48 8.28 -29.44
C PRO A 791 -30.85 8.20 -30.14
N VAL A 792 -31.89 7.88 -29.39
CA VAL A 792 -33.27 7.83 -29.92
C VAL A 792 -34.20 8.71 -29.09
N SER A 793 -34.84 9.67 -29.70
CA SER A 793 -35.80 10.58 -29.04
C SER A 793 -37.09 9.85 -28.61
N LEU A 794 -37.88 10.47 -27.74
CA LEU A 794 -39.20 9.99 -27.34
C LEU A 794 -40.16 9.81 -28.53
N ALA A 795 -39.92 10.45 -29.67
CA ALA A 795 -40.67 10.29 -30.91
C ALA A 795 -40.11 9.19 -31.85
N ASN A 796 -39.22 8.34 -31.35
CA ASN A 796 -38.49 7.29 -32.10
C ASN A 796 -37.69 7.83 -33.31
N GLN A 797 -37.15 9.05 -33.20
CA GLN A 797 -36.28 9.63 -34.22
C GLN A 797 -34.83 9.52 -33.73
N VAL A 798 -33.89 9.20 -34.64
CA VAL A 798 -32.47 9.20 -34.37
C VAL A 798 -32.02 10.65 -34.07
N GLN A 799 -31.26 10.84 -33.02
CA GLN A 799 -30.72 12.14 -32.58
C GLN A 799 -29.32 11.97 -32.03
N VAL A 800 -28.55 13.06 -31.99
CA VAL A 800 -27.34 13.11 -31.19
C VAL A 800 -27.76 13.22 -29.72
N PRO A 801 -27.24 12.36 -28.81
CA PRO A 801 -27.53 12.46 -27.39
C PRO A 801 -27.17 13.86 -26.88
N ALA A 802 -27.97 14.42 -25.97
CA ALA A 802 -27.70 15.71 -25.37
C ALA A 802 -26.32 15.72 -24.69
N GLY A 803 -25.51 16.76 -24.90
CA GLY A 803 -24.15 16.84 -24.39
C GLY A 803 -23.22 15.72 -24.91
N GLN A 804 -23.59 15.03 -25.99
CA GLN A 804 -22.82 13.92 -26.56
C GLN A 804 -22.72 12.67 -25.63
N ILE A 805 -23.57 12.53 -24.62
CA ILE A 805 -23.52 11.48 -23.60
C ILE A 805 -24.77 10.61 -23.72
N ASP A 806 -24.60 9.31 -23.98
CA ASP A 806 -25.67 8.31 -23.93
C ASP A 806 -25.79 7.72 -22.54
N LEU A 807 -26.85 8.03 -21.81
CA LEU A 807 -27.13 7.52 -20.46
C LEU A 807 -28.03 6.28 -20.44
N THR A 808 -28.21 5.60 -21.57
CA THR A 808 -29.01 4.37 -21.62
C THR A 808 -28.27 3.16 -21.05
N SER A 809 -29.02 2.14 -20.69
CA SER A 809 -28.50 0.85 -20.22
C SER A 809 -28.26 -0.17 -21.35
N SER A 810 -28.17 0.29 -22.61
CA SER A 810 -27.78 -0.57 -23.72
C SER A 810 -26.35 -1.10 -23.52
N ALA A 811 -26.07 -2.29 -24.04
CA ALA A 811 -24.69 -2.81 -24.03
C ALA A 811 -23.78 -1.90 -24.86
N SER A 812 -22.59 -1.62 -24.35
CA SER A 812 -21.56 -0.87 -25.09
C SER A 812 -21.19 -1.59 -26.39
N THR A 813 -20.90 -0.81 -27.42
CA THR A 813 -20.42 -1.33 -28.70
C THR A 813 -18.95 -1.69 -28.69
N VAL A 814 -18.18 -1.14 -27.74
CA VAL A 814 -16.73 -1.40 -27.57
C VAL A 814 -16.52 -2.61 -26.65
N ASP A 815 -17.23 -2.65 -25.54
CA ASP A 815 -17.18 -3.76 -24.58
C ASP A 815 -18.61 -4.17 -24.17
N PRO A 816 -19.19 -5.22 -24.77
CA PRO A 816 -20.56 -5.65 -24.48
C PRO A 816 -20.80 -6.13 -23.05
N THR A 817 -19.76 -6.24 -22.22
CA THR A 817 -19.89 -6.62 -20.79
C THR A 817 -20.30 -5.44 -19.91
N ILE A 818 -20.19 -4.21 -20.42
CA ILE A 818 -20.60 -2.98 -19.74
C ILE A 818 -21.74 -2.28 -20.50
N VAL A 819 -22.40 -1.35 -19.82
CA VAL A 819 -23.44 -0.52 -20.46
C VAL A 819 -22.82 0.75 -21.07
N THR A 820 -23.44 1.26 -22.14
CA THR A 820 -22.99 2.46 -22.87
C THR A 820 -22.84 3.65 -21.95
N SER A 821 -23.77 3.86 -21.02
CA SER A 821 -23.69 5.00 -20.09
C SER A 821 -22.46 4.96 -19.17
N TYR A 822 -21.95 3.78 -18.80
CA TYR A 822 -20.71 3.67 -18.03
C TYR A 822 -19.50 4.09 -18.85
N GLU A 823 -19.48 3.67 -20.11
CA GLU A 823 -18.44 4.04 -21.05
C GLU A 823 -18.43 5.56 -21.28
N ASP A 824 -19.58 6.15 -21.63
CA ASP A 824 -19.69 7.57 -21.98
C ASP A 824 -19.38 8.51 -20.80
N VAL A 825 -19.67 8.12 -19.56
CA VAL A 825 -19.38 8.99 -18.41
C VAL A 825 -17.92 8.89 -17.91
N LEU A 826 -17.20 7.78 -18.17
CA LEU A 826 -15.87 7.57 -17.62
C LEU A 826 -14.73 7.46 -18.64
N PHE A 827 -15.04 7.26 -19.92
CA PHE A 827 -14.01 7.10 -20.95
C PHE A 827 -14.15 8.17 -22.04
N GLN A 828 -13.08 8.37 -22.76
CA GLN A 828 -13.11 9.20 -23.96
C GLN A 828 -13.93 8.48 -25.04
N HIS A 829 -14.77 9.23 -25.74
CA HIS A 829 -15.62 8.72 -26.81
C HIS A 829 -15.61 9.66 -28.01
N ASP A 830 -16.06 9.17 -29.17
CA ASP A 830 -16.10 9.93 -30.40
C ASP A 830 -17.25 10.93 -30.38
N GLU A 831 -17.03 12.16 -30.86
CA GLU A 831 -18.09 13.14 -31.05
C GLU A 831 -19.04 12.68 -32.17
N LEU A 832 -20.33 12.65 -31.88
CA LEU A 832 -21.36 12.15 -32.80
C LEU A 832 -21.96 13.29 -33.64
N THR A 833 -22.29 12.98 -34.87
CA THR A 833 -23.03 13.88 -35.77
C THR A 833 -24.16 13.12 -36.50
N LEU A 834 -25.20 13.86 -36.88
CA LEU A 834 -26.31 13.28 -37.64
C LEU A 834 -26.15 13.61 -39.14
N ASN A 835 -25.91 12.61 -39.95
CA ASN A 835 -25.79 12.75 -41.40
C ASN A 835 -26.90 11.96 -42.10
N MET A 836 -27.77 12.65 -42.83
CA MET A 836 -28.93 12.07 -43.52
C MET A 836 -29.82 11.17 -42.65
N GLY A 837 -29.94 11.51 -41.34
CA GLY A 837 -30.72 10.70 -40.39
C GLY A 837 -30.00 9.49 -39.82
N VAL A 838 -28.70 9.33 -40.09
CA VAL A 838 -27.84 8.29 -39.50
C VAL A 838 -26.84 8.94 -38.55
N LEU A 839 -26.77 8.38 -37.36
CA LEU A 839 -25.77 8.78 -36.36
C LEU A 839 -24.41 8.20 -36.74
N GLN A 840 -23.38 9.04 -36.78
CA GLN A 840 -22.00 8.65 -37.12
C GLN A 840 -20.99 9.53 -36.39
N ASP A 841 -19.75 9.06 -36.28
CA ASP A 841 -18.65 9.83 -35.69
C ASP A 841 -18.35 11.07 -36.51
N LEU A 842 -18.16 12.19 -35.84
CA LEU A 842 -17.65 13.41 -36.46
C LEU A 842 -16.16 13.23 -36.72
N THR A 843 -15.76 13.34 -38.00
CA THR A 843 -14.35 13.19 -38.39
C THR A 843 -13.75 14.50 -38.88
N VAL A 844 -12.48 14.70 -38.63
CA VAL A 844 -11.66 15.80 -39.17
C VAL A 844 -10.52 15.25 -40.00
N THR A 845 -10.07 16.03 -40.97
CA THR A 845 -8.94 15.61 -41.79
C THR A 845 -7.63 15.92 -41.09
N ASP A 846 -6.88 14.88 -40.71
CA ASP A 846 -5.47 15.02 -40.28
C ASP A 846 -4.63 15.28 -41.54
N PRO A 847 -3.90 16.41 -41.62
CA PRO A 847 -3.13 16.79 -42.79
C PRO A 847 -1.85 15.99 -43.01
N GLY A 848 -1.61 14.92 -42.26
CA GLY A 848 -0.46 14.04 -42.42
C GLY A 848 -0.35 13.47 -43.85
N PRO A 849 0.86 13.04 -44.34
CA PRO A 849 1.02 12.39 -45.61
C PRO A 849 0.86 10.85 -45.54
N PRO A 850 -0.22 10.24 -46.11
CA PRO A 850 -1.39 10.85 -46.73
C PRO A 850 -2.41 11.40 -45.71
N PRO A 851 -3.24 12.36 -46.08
CA PRO A 851 -4.33 12.84 -45.21
C PRO A 851 -5.27 11.71 -44.83
N THR A 852 -5.62 11.61 -43.53
CA THR A 852 -6.55 10.62 -43.00
C THR A 852 -7.73 11.30 -42.31
N GLN A 853 -8.92 10.66 -42.35
CA GLN A 853 -10.05 11.09 -41.50
C GLN A 853 -9.85 10.46 -40.11
N VAL A 854 -9.85 11.29 -39.09
CA VAL A 854 -9.75 10.87 -37.68
C VAL A 854 -10.98 11.33 -36.91
N PRO A 855 -11.57 10.50 -36.05
CA PRO A 855 -12.67 10.92 -35.21
C PRO A 855 -12.26 12.08 -34.27
N VAL A 856 -13.21 12.93 -33.93
CA VAL A 856 -13.04 13.97 -32.92
C VAL A 856 -13.34 13.33 -31.56
N MET A 857 -12.33 13.26 -30.71
CA MET A 857 -12.44 12.66 -29.38
C MET A 857 -12.92 13.67 -28.35
N LEU A 858 -13.91 13.31 -27.55
CA LEU A 858 -14.37 14.06 -26.38
C LEU A 858 -13.81 13.47 -25.11
N ALA A 859 -13.48 14.33 -24.16
CA ALA A 859 -13.03 13.91 -22.84
C ALA A 859 -14.21 13.37 -22.02
N ALA A 860 -13.94 12.36 -21.18
CA ALA A 860 -14.92 11.87 -20.22
C ALA A 860 -15.44 13.01 -19.31
N PRO A 861 -16.77 13.10 -19.07
CA PRO A 861 -17.34 14.12 -18.19
C PRO A 861 -17.02 13.90 -16.70
N MET A 862 -16.69 12.68 -16.32
CA MET A 862 -16.33 12.29 -14.95
C MET A 862 -14.94 11.67 -14.89
N ALA A 863 -14.29 11.79 -13.73
CA ALA A 863 -12.97 11.23 -13.45
C ALA A 863 -13.08 10.15 -12.37
N ALA A 864 -12.79 8.91 -12.72
CA ALA A 864 -12.70 7.83 -11.76
C ALA A 864 -11.50 8.02 -10.83
N GLY A 865 -11.68 7.75 -9.54
CA GLY A 865 -10.68 7.94 -8.49
C GLY A 865 -10.56 9.36 -7.97
N ASP A 866 -11.30 10.33 -8.56
CA ASP A 866 -11.27 11.73 -8.11
C ASP A 866 -12.58 12.46 -8.46
N ALA A 867 -13.55 12.42 -7.54
CA ALA A 867 -14.80 13.18 -7.71
C ALA A 867 -14.57 14.69 -7.79
N ALA A 868 -13.51 15.22 -7.15
CA ALA A 868 -13.20 16.66 -7.20
C ALA A 868 -12.77 17.09 -8.61
N ALA A 869 -12.18 16.22 -9.41
CA ALA A 869 -11.88 16.48 -10.82
C ALA A 869 -13.15 16.52 -11.71
N SER A 870 -14.27 15.97 -11.22
CA SER A 870 -15.59 15.98 -11.90
C SER A 870 -16.43 17.22 -11.60
N THR A 871 -15.82 18.28 -11.09
CA THR A 871 -16.52 19.54 -10.72
C THR A 871 -17.36 20.10 -11.86
N ALA A 872 -16.92 19.99 -13.11
CA ALA A 872 -17.67 20.48 -14.28
C ALA A 872 -19.04 19.77 -14.41
N PHE A 873 -19.10 18.47 -14.12
CA PHE A 873 -20.34 17.71 -14.10
C PHE A 873 -21.18 18.05 -12.87
N LEU A 874 -20.60 17.99 -11.66
CA LEU A 874 -21.32 18.12 -10.40
C LEU A 874 -21.97 19.51 -10.24
N ARG A 875 -21.32 20.59 -10.71
CA ARG A 875 -21.84 21.97 -10.60
C ARG A 875 -23.09 22.23 -11.47
N MET A 876 -23.39 21.37 -12.44
CA MET A 876 -24.63 21.50 -13.26
C MET A 876 -25.87 21.26 -12.41
N PHE A 877 -25.74 20.56 -11.29
CA PHE A 877 -26.89 20.20 -10.44
C PHE A 877 -26.97 20.97 -9.12
N ASP A 878 -25.86 21.58 -8.67
CA ASP A 878 -25.78 22.25 -7.36
C ASP A 878 -26.15 23.74 -7.38
N GLY A 879 -26.55 24.28 -8.53
CA GLY A 879 -26.96 25.69 -8.70
C GLY A 879 -25.78 26.65 -8.83
N THR A 880 -24.55 26.20 -8.92
CA THR A 880 -23.37 27.04 -9.17
C THR A 880 -23.14 27.34 -10.65
N PHE A 881 -23.75 26.54 -11.53
CA PHE A 881 -23.74 26.73 -12.96
C PHE A 881 -25.14 26.51 -13.55
N HIS A 882 -25.58 27.42 -14.43
CA HIS A 882 -26.85 27.33 -15.13
C HIS A 882 -26.57 27.16 -16.62
N ASP A 883 -26.95 26.00 -17.16
CA ASP A 883 -26.85 25.72 -18.60
C ASP A 883 -27.90 26.59 -19.33
N PRO A 884 -27.54 27.34 -20.39
CA PRO A 884 -28.46 28.20 -21.11
C PRO A 884 -29.52 27.45 -21.92
N VAL A 885 -29.35 26.17 -22.19
CA VAL A 885 -30.28 25.32 -22.93
C VAL A 885 -31.24 24.61 -21.99
N LEU A 886 -30.74 24.00 -20.93
CA LEU A 886 -31.54 23.35 -19.91
C LEU A 886 -30.80 23.43 -18.56
N ASP A 887 -31.42 24.13 -17.62
CA ASP A 887 -30.89 24.19 -16.25
C ASP A 887 -31.19 22.88 -15.51
N HIS A 888 -30.10 22.17 -15.13
CA HIS A 888 -30.20 20.90 -14.42
C HIS A 888 -30.23 21.07 -12.89
N THR A 889 -30.23 22.34 -12.39
CA THR A 889 -30.23 22.59 -10.95
C THR A 889 -31.37 21.85 -10.24
N GLY A 890 -31.01 21.01 -9.25
CA GLY A 890 -31.95 20.25 -8.46
C GLY A 890 -32.54 19.02 -9.13
N PHE A 891 -32.07 18.62 -10.34
CA PHE A 891 -32.48 17.34 -10.94
C PHE A 891 -31.90 16.14 -10.20
N LEU A 892 -30.71 16.31 -9.62
CA LEU A 892 -30.13 15.36 -8.66
C LEU A 892 -30.19 15.96 -7.26
N THR A 893 -30.59 15.16 -6.30
CA THR A 893 -30.59 15.54 -4.88
C THR A 893 -29.15 15.55 -4.33
N SER A 894 -28.92 16.17 -3.18
CA SER A 894 -27.62 16.15 -2.51
C SER A 894 -27.16 14.73 -2.16
N GLY A 895 -28.09 13.83 -1.79
CA GLY A 895 -27.78 12.41 -1.54
C GLY A 895 -27.34 11.67 -2.81
N GLU A 896 -27.98 11.95 -3.96
CA GLU A 896 -27.59 11.36 -5.24
C GLU A 896 -26.26 11.90 -5.76
N LEU A 897 -25.98 13.20 -5.57
CA LEU A 897 -24.68 13.79 -5.88
C LEU A 897 -23.56 13.21 -4.98
N ARG A 898 -23.89 12.95 -3.70
CA ARG A 898 -22.99 12.24 -2.80
C ARG A 898 -22.68 10.83 -3.32
N LEU A 899 -23.70 10.07 -3.70
CA LEU A 899 -23.54 8.71 -4.22
C LEU A 899 -22.63 8.68 -5.47
N ILE A 900 -22.81 9.63 -6.39
CA ILE A 900 -21.92 9.75 -7.56
C ILE A 900 -20.49 10.07 -7.12
N SER A 901 -20.32 11.00 -6.17
CA SER A 901 -18.99 11.37 -5.66
C SER A 901 -18.30 10.19 -4.97
N GLU A 902 -19.03 9.43 -4.15
CA GLU A 902 -18.55 8.22 -3.49
C GLU A 902 -18.12 7.15 -4.50
N TRP A 903 -18.97 6.89 -5.50
CA TRP A 903 -18.66 5.92 -6.55
C TRP A 903 -17.41 6.32 -7.34
N LEU A 904 -17.25 7.60 -7.68
CA LEU A 904 -16.04 8.09 -8.36
C LEU A 904 -14.81 7.94 -7.48
N ASP A 905 -14.88 8.35 -6.21
CA ASP A 905 -13.73 8.34 -5.29
C ASP A 905 -13.20 6.93 -5.01
N ILE A 906 -14.09 5.91 -4.94
CA ILE A 906 -13.67 4.51 -4.79
C ILE A 906 -13.15 3.87 -6.10
N GLY A 907 -13.05 4.62 -7.20
CA GLY A 907 -12.44 4.18 -8.45
C GLY A 907 -13.37 4.05 -9.64
N GLY A 908 -14.65 4.40 -9.52
CA GLY A 908 -15.63 4.27 -10.61
C GLY A 908 -15.90 2.81 -10.98
N GLN A 909 -15.96 1.92 -10.01
CA GLN A 909 -16.05 0.47 -10.19
C GLN A 909 -17.38 0.07 -10.82
N TYR A 910 -17.34 -0.89 -11.76
CA TYR A 910 -18.57 -1.39 -12.39
C TYR A 910 -19.34 -2.29 -11.41
N TYR A 911 -18.66 -3.20 -10.73
CA TYR A 911 -19.15 -3.97 -9.58
C TYR A 911 -18.21 -3.80 -8.38
N ASN A 912 -18.73 -3.43 -7.26
CA ASN A 912 -17.98 -3.15 -6.03
C ASN A 912 -17.90 -4.36 -5.07
N ASP A 913 -18.41 -5.50 -5.47
CA ASP A 913 -18.32 -6.77 -4.76
C ASP A 913 -17.94 -7.88 -5.73
N PRO A 914 -16.86 -8.64 -5.48
CA PRO A 914 -16.41 -9.72 -6.37
C PRO A 914 -17.50 -10.76 -6.67
N PHE A 915 -18.40 -11.00 -5.72
CA PHE A 915 -19.44 -12.04 -5.84
C PHE A 915 -20.72 -11.56 -6.53
N VAL A 916 -20.86 -10.26 -6.74
CA VAL A 916 -21.96 -9.65 -7.49
C VAL A 916 -21.63 -9.59 -8.99
N ALA A 917 -20.35 -9.42 -9.35
CA ALA A 917 -19.92 -9.46 -10.74
C ALA A 917 -20.38 -10.75 -11.43
N PRO A 918 -20.84 -10.73 -12.72
CA PRO A 918 -21.14 -11.93 -13.46
C PRO A 918 -19.95 -12.90 -13.52
N VAL A 919 -20.18 -14.20 -13.49
CA VAL A 919 -19.10 -15.17 -13.67
C VAL A 919 -18.55 -15.00 -15.09
N ALA A 920 -17.33 -14.54 -15.23
CA ALA A 920 -16.67 -14.46 -16.53
C ALA A 920 -16.51 -15.88 -17.12
N ASN A 921 -17.15 -16.16 -18.26
CA ASN A 921 -17.12 -17.45 -18.95
C ASN A 921 -15.74 -17.74 -19.56
#